data_e2d28b9a5156c06cdfc123b3fdd407f9
#
_entry.id   e2d28b9a5156c06cdfc123b3fdd407f9
#
_cell.length_a   1.000
_cell.length_b   1.000
_cell.length_c   1.000
_cell.angle_alpha   90.00
_cell.angle_beta   90.00
_cell.angle_gamma   90.00
#
_symmetry.space_group_name_H-M   'P 1'
#
loop_
_entity.id
_entity.type
_entity.pdbx_description
1 polymer ?
#
loop_
_entity_poly.entity_id
_entity_poly.type
_entity_poly.pdbx_seq_one_letter_code
_entity_poly.pdbx_strand_id
1 'polypeptide(L)'
;MREFSLGLRLLFGSGRGNRARFLLMVLGGSLGVCCLALVLTIPAILDAHDGRSADREPQVFVGRKAGQPTLVLQRSDPHGSKPFSRVFVARGTDDNPEPPPGLSALPGPGEVFVSPALRDQLRREPGLRGLLPGREEGLIGPAGLTDPNELYAYVGTSRDRLGPEARALKSFGSEHPPTTAVEASTLDILRFTLAALVLLPLAVFLSVCAKLSAASRNRRLAALRLLGLSRRGTQRVNAAETVVAALFGAALGLGEFWVLNQIMARTGLPGLKWYPDDGSLSASTIAVCLIGCPALAWFVGRASARTAAADPLSTRRTAAPRAPRLWGGLLLIAGLGLVAGYCATGFTDHPAQSTGMNSLLVPAGVLLTGAGLVMVMPLLSYALARRLARSGSLALSMAMRRNEVEPGSAMRVVTGLVLLVFSASLAQGVLVEERQITHNDSPSQEYSLSQSRLTEDQQRRLRDIPGVAAHALVMEPRTDPDAASDAQAPALVATCAQFAKLVRHAEGCVEGKVLRLSDPQVSDQPLTTSTFLLTAAGRQTSLKVEVPRATVLFDGFDVTNMPSPGLLVPPSALPAHAKPVSGRLVLAGASDPASVRAVLDRIGAIAPTADVDPAGINIDGLRQITVIETLLALGMVMGLVIGVAAFLVSVTDRAVERRPQVTALSLLGARARTLRLVQCTQVLLPLALGLVLALVAGKAAESAYLITGGGEIFWDGAGVPLLVAAMAGVLVLATVGTWPLVGRRIDPELIRRD
;
A
#
# COMPACT_ATOMS: atom_id res chain seq x y z
N MET A 1 -19.36 -26.87 33.62
CA MET A 1 -20.32 -25.76 33.61
C MET A 1 -20.28 -24.90 34.88
N ARG A 2 -20.27 -25.46 36.10
CA ARG A 2 -20.21 -24.67 37.37
C ARG A 2 -18.99 -23.71 37.45
N GLU A 3 -17.84 -24.14 36.99
CA GLU A 3 -16.60 -23.32 37.01
C GLU A 3 -16.67 -22.11 36.07
N PHE A 4 -17.35 -22.27 34.92
CA PHE A 4 -17.54 -21.19 33.95
C PHE A 4 -18.55 -20.14 34.48
N SER A 5 -19.66 -20.58 35.07
CA SER A 5 -20.64 -19.68 35.72
C SER A 5 -20.04 -18.95 36.93
N LEU A 6 -19.12 -19.58 37.65
CA LEU A 6 -18.38 -18.93 38.74
C LEU A 6 -17.49 -17.81 38.20
N GLY A 7 -16.77 -18.05 37.08
CA GLY A 7 -15.98 -17.02 36.41
C GLY A 7 -16.79 -15.80 36.01
N LEU A 8 -17.97 -16.02 35.41
CA LEU A 8 -18.92 -14.97 35.05
C LEU A 8 -19.44 -14.16 36.25
N ARG A 9 -19.85 -14.85 37.33
CA ARG A 9 -20.31 -14.17 38.57
C ARG A 9 -19.20 -13.33 39.19
N LEU A 10 -17.96 -13.81 39.19
CA LEU A 10 -16.80 -13.08 39.69
C LEU A 10 -16.45 -11.88 38.82
N LEU A 11 -16.72 -11.93 37.51
CA LEU A 11 -16.49 -10.83 36.59
C LEU A 11 -17.42 -9.65 36.88
N PHE A 12 -18.71 -9.90 37.06
CA PHE A 12 -19.74 -8.85 37.26
C PHE A 12 -19.93 -8.43 38.72
N GLY A 13 -19.62 -9.31 39.68
CA GLY A 13 -19.85 -9.09 41.12
C GLY A 13 -18.71 -8.38 41.87
N SER A 14 -17.54 -8.24 41.28
CA SER A 14 -16.38 -7.62 41.93
C SER A 14 -16.24 -6.15 41.51
N GLY A 15 -16.15 -5.25 42.46
CA GLY A 15 -16.13 -3.78 42.47
C GLY A 15 -15.63 -3.01 41.22
N ARG A 16 -15.73 -1.67 41.28
CA ARG A 16 -15.44 -0.72 40.15
C ARG A 16 -14.14 -0.98 39.39
N GLY A 17 -13.06 -1.44 40.04
CA GLY A 17 -11.77 -1.71 39.43
C GLY A 17 -11.76 -2.88 38.41
N ASN A 18 -12.61 -3.91 38.67
CA ASN A 18 -12.71 -5.08 37.82
C ASN A 18 -13.55 -4.81 36.54
N ARG A 19 -14.57 -3.97 36.69
CA ARG A 19 -15.40 -3.51 35.55
C ARG A 19 -14.59 -2.64 34.58
N ALA A 20 -13.78 -1.71 35.09
CA ALA A 20 -12.90 -0.89 34.25
C ALA A 20 -11.91 -1.74 33.46
N ARG A 21 -11.35 -2.80 34.05
CA ARG A 21 -10.45 -3.75 33.38
C ARG A 21 -11.15 -4.56 32.30
N PHE A 22 -12.35 -5.06 32.60
CA PHE A 22 -13.17 -5.77 31.62
C PHE A 22 -13.47 -4.87 30.41
N LEU A 23 -13.89 -3.63 30.65
CA LEU A 23 -14.13 -2.65 29.59
C LEU A 23 -12.87 -2.38 28.75
N LEU A 24 -11.70 -2.23 29.37
CA LEU A 24 -10.44 -2.07 28.66
C LEU A 24 -10.10 -3.29 27.78
N MET A 25 -10.38 -4.50 28.27
CA MET A 25 -10.18 -5.73 27.47
C MET A 25 -11.17 -5.81 26.30
N VAL A 26 -12.43 -5.42 26.52
CA VAL A 26 -13.46 -5.39 25.47
C VAL A 26 -13.11 -4.33 24.41
N LEU A 27 -12.84 -3.09 24.82
CA LEU A 27 -12.49 -2.00 23.90
C LEU A 27 -11.19 -2.28 23.13
N GLY A 28 -10.19 -2.83 23.83
CA GLY A 28 -8.98 -3.23 23.14
C GLY A 28 -9.21 -4.39 22.17
N GLY A 29 -10.01 -5.37 22.58
CA GLY A 29 -10.40 -6.48 21.71
C GLY A 29 -11.22 -6.01 20.50
N SER A 30 -12.15 -5.05 20.68
CA SER A 30 -12.97 -4.52 19.59
C SER A 30 -12.12 -3.80 18.54
N LEU A 31 -11.20 -2.93 18.98
CA LEU A 31 -10.27 -2.26 18.08
C LEU A 31 -9.43 -3.26 17.27
N GLY A 32 -8.90 -4.30 17.95
CA GLY A 32 -8.14 -5.34 17.29
C GLY A 32 -8.93 -6.14 16.26
N VAL A 33 -10.19 -6.50 16.60
CA VAL A 33 -11.08 -7.21 15.68
C VAL A 33 -11.53 -6.32 14.52
N CYS A 34 -11.80 -5.05 14.76
CA CYS A 34 -12.12 -4.08 13.71
C CYS A 34 -10.97 -3.98 12.70
N CYS A 35 -9.73 -3.82 13.16
CA CYS A 35 -8.55 -3.78 12.29
C CYS A 35 -8.33 -5.12 11.54
N LEU A 36 -8.56 -6.25 12.22
CA LEU A 36 -8.47 -7.57 11.57
C LEU A 36 -9.53 -7.73 10.48
N ALA A 37 -10.77 -7.33 10.75
CA ALA A 37 -11.86 -7.39 9.78
C ALA A 37 -11.55 -6.52 8.55
N LEU A 38 -11.00 -5.30 8.75
CA LEU A 38 -10.56 -4.43 7.66
C LEU A 38 -9.56 -5.14 6.75
N VAL A 39 -8.50 -5.72 7.31
CA VAL A 39 -7.47 -6.43 6.51
C VAL A 39 -8.04 -7.62 5.76
N LEU A 40 -8.90 -8.41 6.42
CA LEU A 40 -9.51 -9.60 5.80
C LEU A 40 -10.54 -9.25 4.72
N THR A 41 -11.05 -8.02 4.69
CA THR A 41 -12.04 -7.57 3.70
C THR A 41 -11.38 -6.94 2.46
N ILE A 42 -10.14 -6.46 2.54
CA ILE A 42 -9.41 -5.88 1.40
C ILE A 42 -9.43 -6.80 0.17
N PRO A 43 -9.08 -8.10 0.26
CA PRO A 43 -9.14 -9.00 -0.88
C PRO A 43 -10.52 -9.07 -1.51
N ALA A 44 -11.59 -9.11 -0.72
CA ALA A 44 -12.96 -9.18 -1.23
C ALA A 44 -13.35 -7.92 -2.02
N ILE A 45 -12.87 -6.73 -1.59
CA ILE A 45 -13.08 -5.46 -2.31
C ILE A 45 -12.35 -5.50 -3.67
N LEU A 46 -11.11 -5.97 -3.69
CA LEU A 46 -10.32 -6.08 -4.93
C LEU A 46 -10.91 -7.15 -5.86
N ASP A 47 -11.27 -8.31 -5.33
CA ASP A 47 -11.89 -9.39 -6.11
C ASP A 47 -13.25 -8.96 -6.70
N ALA A 48 -14.05 -8.16 -5.97
CA ALA A 48 -15.31 -7.59 -6.48
C ALA A 48 -15.08 -6.56 -7.60
N HIS A 49 -14.02 -5.74 -7.47
CA HIS A 49 -13.61 -4.82 -8.53
C HIS A 49 -13.19 -5.59 -9.79
N ASP A 50 -12.30 -6.58 -9.65
CA ASP A 50 -11.77 -7.35 -10.76
C ASP A 50 -12.85 -8.23 -11.42
N GLY A 51 -13.76 -8.79 -10.61
CA GLY A 51 -14.92 -9.53 -11.10
C GLY A 51 -15.82 -8.68 -12.01
N ARG A 52 -16.17 -7.46 -11.57
CA ARG A 52 -16.99 -6.55 -12.43
C ARG A 52 -16.24 -6.10 -13.68
N SER A 53 -14.92 -5.96 -13.61
CA SER A 53 -14.08 -5.69 -14.80
C SER A 53 -14.15 -6.85 -15.80
N ALA A 54 -14.06 -8.09 -15.30
CA ALA A 54 -14.16 -9.29 -16.11
C ALA A 54 -15.56 -9.49 -16.72
N ASP A 55 -16.62 -9.32 -15.92
CA ASP A 55 -18.01 -9.58 -16.31
C ASP A 55 -18.49 -8.68 -17.46
N ARG A 56 -17.95 -7.48 -17.60
CA ARG A 56 -18.32 -6.52 -18.66
C ARG A 56 -17.40 -6.52 -19.87
N GLU A 57 -16.31 -7.29 -19.86
CA GLU A 57 -15.35 -7.31 -20.95
C GLU A 57 -15.95 -7.92 -22.22
N PRO A 58 -15.89 -7.21 -23.36
CA PRO A 58 -16.41 -7.73 -24.62
C PRO A 58 -15.57 -8.90 -25.12
N GLN A 59 -16.17 -10.07 -25.25
CA GLN A 59 -15.58 -11.21 -25.93
C GLN A 59 -15.86 -11.10 -27.42
N VAL A 60 -14.84 -11.17 -28.24
CA VAL A 60 -14.94 -11.00 -29.68
C VAL A 60 -14.59 -12.29 -30.42
N PHE A 61 -15.17 -12.47 -31.61
CA PHE A 61 -14.78 -13.56 -32.48
C PHE A 61 -13.39 -13.33 -33.07
N VAL A 62 -12.59 -14.39 -33.13
CA VAL A 62 -11.31 -14.36 -33.82
C VAL A 62 -11.58 -14.47 -35.34
N GLY A 63 -11.24 -13.42 -36.12
CA GLY A 63 -11.48 -13.35 -37.55
C GLY A 63 -12.82 -12.71 -37.93
N ARG A 64 -13.13 -12.65 -39.25
CA ARG A 64 -14.36 -12.05 -39.77
C ARG A 64 -15.52 -13.05 -39.65
N LYS A 65 -16.58 -12.68 -38.93
CA LYS A 65 -17.85 -13.41 -38.93
C LYS A 65 -18.68 -12.99 -40.15
N ALA A 66 -19.18 -13.94 -40.91
CA ALA A 66 -20.09 -13.68 -42.00
C ALA A 66 -21.43 -13.12 -41.49
N GLY A 67 -22.13 -12.36 -42.29
CA GLY A 67 -23.43 -11.76 -41.93
C GLY A 67 -23.30 -10.38 -41.31
N GLN A 68 -24.34 -9.99 -40.57
CA GLN A 68 -24.42 -8.72 -39.85
C GLN A 68 -24.42 -8.91 -38.32
N PRO A 69 -23.32 -9.42 -37.75
CA PRO A 69 -23.20 -9.58 -36.30
C PRO A 69 -23.13 -8.22 -35.60
N THR A 70 -23.45 -8.18 -34.31
CA THR A 70 -23.17 -7.01 -33.47
C THR A 70 -21.67 -6.73 -33.42
N LEU A 71 -21.27 -5.48 -33.68
CA LEU A 71 -19.87 -5.05 -33.61
C LEU A 71 -19.60 -4.25 -32.36
N VAL A 72 -18.41 -4.42 -31.84
CA VAL A 72 -17.93 -3.67 -30.68
C VAL A 72 -16.55 -3.08 -30.95
N LEU A 73 -16.32 -1.88 -30.41
CA LEU A 73 -15.03 -1.20 -30.38
C LEU A 73 -14.84 -0.59 -29.00
N GLN A 74 -13.82 -1.02 -28.30
CA GLN A 74 -13.45 -0.47 -27.00
C GLN A 74 -12.36 0.60 -27.18
N ARG A 75 -12.51 1.71 -26.49
CA ARG A 75 -11.55 2.81 -26.41
C ARG A 75 -11.36 3.20 -24.96
N SER A 76 -10.13 3.32 -24.53
CA SER A 76 -9.78 3.80 -23.20
C SER A 76 -8.76 4.90 -23.33
N ASP A 77 -9.16 6.12 -23.04
CA ASP A 77 -8.31 7.31 -23.12
C ASP A 77 -8.12 7.87 -21.72
N PRO A 78 -6.96 8.49 -21.41
CA PRO A 78 -6.82 9.22 -20.17
C PRO A 78 -7.63 10.51 -20.19
N HIS A 79 -8.36 10.76 -19.09
CA HIS A 79 -8.94 12.05 -18.78
C HIS A 79 -8.38 12.56 -17.46
N GLY A 80 -7.40 13.44 -17.53
CA GLY A 80 -6.54 13.71 -16.40
C GLY A 80 -5.80 12.45 -15.97
N SER A 81 -5.72 12.22 -14.66
CA SER A 81 -5.11 11.02 -14.07
C SER A 81 -6.06 9.81 -13.97
N LYS A 82 -7.21 9.84 -14.64
CA LYS A 82 -8.22 8.78 -14.60
C LYS A 82 -8.41 8.14 -15.98
N PRO A 83 -8.60 6.82 -16.05
CA PRO A 83 -9.01 6.18 -17.29
C PRO A 83 -10.45 6.58 -17.63
N PHE A 84 -10.69 6.89 -18.91
CA PHE A 84 -12.00 7.12 -19.46
C PHE A 84 -12.29 6.07 -20.54
N SER A 85 -13.09 5.08 -20.20
CA SER A 85 -13.39 3.95 -21.07
C SER A 85 -14.74 4.12 -21.76
N ARG A 86 -14.75 3.85 -23.07
CA ARG A 86 -15.94 3.93 -23.95
C ARG A 86 -16.04 2.65 -24.76
N VAL A 87 -17.20 2.04 -24.75
CA VAL A 87 -17.52 0.87 -25.55
C VAL A 87 -18.56 1.27 -26.57
N PHE A 88 -18.15 1.33 -27.83
CA PHE A 88 -19.01 1.60 -28.96
C PHE A 88 -19.65 0.30 -29.46
N VAL A 89 -20.96 0.30 -29.59
CA VAL A 89 -21.73 -0.88 -29.99
C VAL A 89 -22.56 -0.56 -31.22
N ALA A 90 -22.42 -1.34 -32.29
CA ALA A 90 -23.34 -1.33 -33.43
C ALA A 90 -24.13 -2.64 -33.46
N ARG A 91 -25.42 -2.59 -33.14
CA ARG A 91 -26.30 -3.77 -33.12
C ARG A 91 -26.31 -4.46 -34.48
N GLY A 92 -26.20 -5.77 -34.46
CA GLY A 92 -26.40 -6.61 -35.64
C GLY A 92 -27.88 -6.95 -35.85
N THR A 93 -28.17 -7.51 -37.01
CA THR A 93 -29.50 -8.09 -37.31
C THR A 93 -29.52 -9.59 -37.10
N ASP A 94 -28.34 -10.22 -37.10
CA ASP A 94 -28.19 -11.67 -37.09
C ASP A 94 -27.99 -12.25 -35.70
N ASP A 95 -27.72 -11.39 -34.69
CA ASP A 95 -27.51 -11.78 -33.31
C ASP A 95 -28.08 -10.73 -32.36
N ASN A 96 -28.42 -11.19 -31.16
CA ASN A 96 -28.85 -10.33 -30.06
C ASN A 96 -28.12 -10.76 -28.78
N PRO A 97 -26.84 -10.44 -28.64
CA PRO A 97 -26.09 -10.81 -27.44
C PRO A 97 -26.71 -10.16 -26.20
N GLU A 98 -26.57 -10.86 -25.06
CA GLU A 98 -27.04 -10.33 -23.79
C GLU A 98 -26.32 -9.01 -23.45
N PRO A 99 -27.04 -8.02 -22.88
CA PRO A 99 -26.42 -6.77 -22.48
C PRO A 99 -25.39 -7.01 -21.34
N PRO A 100 -24.36 -6.15 -21.25
CA PRO A 100 -23.40 -6.26 -20.15
C PRO A 100 -24.08 -5.95 -18.81
N PRO A 101 -23.50 -6.42 -17.69
CA PRO A 101 -24.01 -6.11 -16.37
C PRO A 101 -24.23 -4.60 -16.19
N GLY A 102 -25.31 -4.22 -15.49
CA GLY A 102 -25.65 -2.82 -15.25
C GLY A 102 -26.44 -2.14 -16.37
N LEU A 103 -26.66 -2.78 -17.50
CA LEU A 103 -27.59 -2.33 -18.57
C LEU A 103 -28.77 -3.28 -18.72
N SER A 104 -29.93 -2.72 -19.00
CA SER A 104 -31.15 -3.51 -19.32
C SER A 104 -31.21 -3.94 -20.79
N ALA A 105 -30.54 -3.21 -21.67
CA ALA A 105 -30.47 -3.50 -23.10
C ALA A 105 -29.18 -2.89 -23.69
N LEU A 106 -28.71 -3.44 -24.82
CA LEU A 106 -27.62 -2.82 -25.57
C LEU A 106 -28.08 -1.45 -26.13
N PRO A 107 -27.15 -0.44 -26.18
CA PRO A 107 -27.47 0.87 -26.72
C PRO A 107 -27.84 0.78 -28.21
N GLY A 108 -28.93 1.41 -28.61
CA GLY A 108 -29.30 1.64 -30.01
C GLY A 108 -28.49 2.77 -30.64
N PRO A 109 -28.52 2.91 -31.98
CA PRO A 109 -27.83 3.99 -32.67
C PRO A 109 -28.20 5.38 -32.12
N GLY A 110 -27.23 6.13 -31.62
CA GLY A 110 -27.42 7.44 -31.00
C GLY A 110 -27.82 7.44 -29.52
N GLU A 111 -27.93 6.29 -28.89
CA GLU A 111 -28.16 6.17 -27.44
C GLU A 111 -26.82 6.05 -26.68
N VAL A 112 -26.73 6.69 -25.54
CA VAL A 112 -25.52 6.67 -24.68
C VAL A 112 -25.93 6.38 -23.25
N PHE A 113 -25.32 5.36 -22.66
CA PHE A 113 -25.38 5.07 -21.23
C PHE A 113 -24.10 5.48 -20.58
N VAL A 114 -24.15 6.24 -19.50
CA VAL A 114 -22.98 6.79 -18.82
C VAL A 114 -22.94 6.36 -17.36
N SER A 115 -21.73 6.29 -16.78
CA SER A 115 -21.60 6.13 -15.35
C SER A 115 -22.06 7.40 -14.60
N PRO A 116 -22.52 7.30 -13.35
CA PRO A 116 -22.88 8.48 -12.54
C PRO A 116 -21.77 9.52 -12.46
N ALA A 117 -20.52 9.06 -12.28
CA ALA A 117 -19.35 9.93 -12.21
C ALA A 117 -19.10 10.66 -13.55
N LEU A 118 -19.22 9.96 -14.67
CA LEU A 118 -19.08 10.57 -16.00
C LEU A 118 -20.17 11.61 -16.26
N ARG A 119 -21.42 11.34 -15.87
CA ARG A 119 -22.50 12.31 -15.98
C ARG A 119 -22.21 13.61 -15.22
N ASP A 120 -21.67 13.48 -14.00
CA ASP A 120 -21.28 14.64 -13.21
C ASP A 120 -20.08 15.38 -13.83
N GLN A 121 -19.14 14.66 -14.45
CA GLN A 121 -18.02 15.26 -15.18
C GLN A 121 -18.48 16.00 -16.45
N LEU A 122 -19.40 15.41 -17.23
CA LEU A 122 -20.00 16.06 -18.42
C LEU A 122 -20.75 17.36 -18.11
N ARG A 123 -21.26 17.50 -16.88
CA ARG A 123 -21.87 18.77 -16.42
C ARG A 123 -20.82 19.84 -16.13
N ARG A 124 -19.64 19.43 -15.62
CA ARG A 124 -18.52 20.34 -15.30
C ARG A 124 -17.74 20.73 -16.55
N GLU A 125 -17.58 19.79 -17.46
CA GLU A 125 -16.79 19.92 -18.69
C GLU A 125 -17.62 19.52 -19.92
N PRO A 126 -18.44 20.44 -20.47
CA PRO A 126 -19.32 20.14 -21.60
C PRO A 126 -18.58 19.72 -22.89
N GLY A 127 -17.27 20.08 -23.00
CA GLY A 127 -16.42 19.69 -24.14
C GLY A 127 -16.27 18.16 -24.30
N LEU A 128 -16.33 17.40 -23.21
CA LEU A 128 -16.28 15.92 -23.24
C LEU A 128 -17.45 15.27 -23.99
N ARG A 129 -18.58 15.99 -24.18
CA ARG A 129 -19.70 15.48 -24.95
C ARG A 129 -19.34 15.19 -26.40
N GLY A 130 -18.35 15.89 -26.96
CA GLY A 130 -17.83 15.62 -28.29
C GLY A 130 -17.26 14.21 -28.49
N LEU A 131 -16.85 13.56 -27.39
CA LEU A 131 -16.36 12.18 -27.41
C LEU A 131 -17.48 11.12 -27.30
N LEU A 132 -18.71 11.53 -27.04
CA LEU A 132 -19.91 10.68 -26.84
C LEU A 132 -20.99 11.05 -27.84
N PRO A 133 -20.88 10.58 -29.09
CA PRO A 133 -21.86 10.92 -30.13
C PRO A 133 -23.22 10.24 -29.83
N GLY A 134 -24.18 11.01 -29.38
CA GLY A 134 -25.51 10.52 -29.07
C GLY A 134 -26.18 11.28 -27.93
N ARG A 135 -27.39 10.83 -27.57
CA ARG A 135 -28.20 11.36 -26.47
C ARG A 135 -28.04 10.45 -25.25
N GLU A 136 -27.86 11.02 -24.09
CA GLU A 136 -27.87 10.28 -22.81
C GLU A 136 -29.27 9.68 -22.60
N GLU A 137 -29.34 8.34 -22.60
CA GLU A 137 -30.60 7.59 -22.41
C GLU A 137 -30.72 7.10 -20.97
N GLY A 138 -29.61 6.75 -20.32
CA GLY A 138 -29.65 6.25 -18.96
C GLY A 138 -28.29 6.16 -18.27
N LEU A 139 -28.34 5.63 -17.07
CA LEU A 139 -27.14 5.37 -16.25
C LEU A 139 -26.79 3.89 -16.25
N ILE A 140 -25.50 3.62 -16.19
CA ILE A 140 -24.97 2.28 -15.93
C ILE A 140 -25.14 1.96 -14.45
N GLY A 141 -25.77 0.80 -14.16
CA GLY A 141 -25.96 0.32 -12.79
C GLY A 141 -24.65 -0.12 -12.12
N PRO A 142 -24.65 -0.24 -10.77
CA PRO A 142 -23.44 -0.60 -10.00
C PRO A 142 -22.80 -1.94 -10.42
N ALA A 143 -23.60 -2.89 -10.92
CA ALA A 143 -23.08 -4.18 -11.38
C ALA A 143 -22.17 -4.07 -12.61
N GLY A 144 -22.29 -3.00 -13.40
CA GLY A 144 -21.45 -2.76 -14.59
C GLY A 144 -20.28 -1.82 -14.38
N LEU A 145 -20.03 -1.36 -13.15
CA LEU A 145 -18.99 -0.40 -12.83
C LEU A 145 -18.00 -0.99 -11.81
N THR A 146 -16.70 -0.86 -12.07
CA THR A 146 -15.66 -1.36 -11.16
C THR A 146 -15.62 -0.58 -9.86
N ASP A 147 -15.85 0.75 -9.93
CA ASP A 147 -15.94 1.61 -8.76
C ASP A 147 -16.93 2.77 -8.98
N PRO A 148 -17.43 3.42 -7.91
CA PRO A 148 -18.40 4.51 -8.00
C PRO A 148 -17.89 5.77 -8.74
N ASN A 149 -16.58 5.96 -8.88
CA ASN A 149 -15.97 7.15 -9.51
C ASN A 149 -15.47 6.89 -10.92
N GLU A 150 -15.75 5.73 -11.47
CA GLU A 150 -15.31 5.33 -12.80
C GLU A 150 -15.93 6.18 -13.91
N LEU A 151 -15.12 6.60 -14.89
CA LEU A 151 -15.58 7.26 -16.10
C LEU A 151 -15.78 6.20 -17.20
N TYR A 152 -17.04 5.79 -17.38
CA TYR A 152 -17.37 4.73 -18.31
C TYR A 152 -18.63 5.04 -19.11
N ALA A 153 -18.64 4.66 -20.40
CA ALA A 153 -19.80 4.85 -21.26
C ALA A 153 -19.98 3.70 -22.24
N TYR A 154 -21.23 3.35 -22.51
CA TYR A 154 -21.64 2.55 -23.66
C TYR A 154 -22.31 3.45 -24.67
N VAL A 155 -21.83 3.44 -25.91
CA VAL A 155 -22.27 4.33 -27.00
C VAL A 155 -22.81 3.49 -28.16
N GLY A 156 -24.09 3.61 -28.43
CA GLY A 156 -24.70 3.02 -29.59
C GLY A 156 -24.41 3.82 -30.86
N THR A 157 -23.91 3.16 -31.89
CA THR A 157 -23.51 3.80 -33.13
C THR A 157 -23.92 2.98 -34.35
N SER A 158 -23.81 3.57 -35.54
CA SER A 158 -23.99 2.84 -36.78
C SER A 158 -22.71 2.11 -37.18
N ARG A 159 -22.88 1.01 -37.90
CA ARG A 159 -21.77 0.16 -38.38
C ARG A 159 -20.73 0.93 -39.18
N ASP A 160 -21.17 1.87 -40.01
CA ASP A 160 -20.30 2.68 -40.89
C ASP A 160 -19.38 3.63 -40.13
N ARG A 161 -19.71 3.93 -38.86
CA ARG A 161 -18.90 4.83 -38.01
C ARG A 161 -17.84 4.13 -37.16
N LEU A 162 -17.91 2.80 -37.10
CA LEU A 162 -16.97 2.04 -36.21
C LEU A 162 -15.58 1.83 -36.81
N GLY A 163 -15.41 1.96 -38.11
CA GLY A 163 -14.14 1.71 -38.78
C GLY A 163 -13.69 0.22 -38.77
N PRO A 164 -12.52 -0.07 -39.35
CA PRO A 164 -12.02 -1.44 -39.55
C PRO A 164 -11.56 -2.14 -38.27
N GLU A 165 -11.35 -1.42 -37.19
CA GLU A 165 -10.87 -1.96 -35.90
C GLU A 165 -12.00 -2.63 -35.10
N ALA A 166 -13.25 -2.38 -35.46
CA ALA A 166 -14.40 -2.99 -34.80
C ALA A 166 -14.44 -4.50 -35.04
N ARG A 167 -14.75 -5.24 -34.00
CA ARG A 167 -14.79 -6.72 -34.00
C ARG A 167 -16.19 -7.21 -33.71
N ALA A 168 -16.52 -8.40 -34.23
CA ALA A 168 -17.81 -9.04 -33.95
C ALA A 168 -17.88 -9.49 -32.49
N LEU A 169 -18.89 -9.00 -31.77
CA LEU A 169 -19.15 -9.34 -30.38
C LEU A 169 -19.69 -10.77 -30.30
N LYS A 170 -19.16 -11.57 -29.39
CA LYS A 170 -19.65 -12.90 -29.06
C LYS A 170 -20.57 -12.85 -27.84
N SER A 171 -20.07 -12.27 -26.75
CA SER A 171 -20.75 -12.09 -25.47
C SER A 171 -20.01 -11.02 -24.66
N PHE A 172 -20.56 -10.66 -23.52
CA PHE A 172 -19.80 -10.00 -22.46
C PHE A 172 -19.42 -11.03 -21.41
N GLY A 173 -18.34 -10.76 -20.68
CA GLY A 173 -17.80 -11.62 -19.64
C GLY A 173 -16.54 -12.39 -20.06
N SER A 174 -15.47 -12.22 -19.34
CA SER A 174 -14.16 -12.88 -19.52
C SER A 174 -13.81 -13.71 -18.30
N GLU A 175 -13.08 -14.81 -18.47
CA GLU A 175 -12.52 -15.56 -17.34
C GLU A 175 -11.43 -14.79 -16.59
N HIS A 176 -10.80 -13.82 -17.25
CA HIS A 176 -9.75 -12.99 -16.68
C HIS A 176 -10.08 -11.52 -16.87
N PRO A 177 -9.91 -10.69 -15.82
CA PRO A 177 -10.15 -9.26 -15.95
C PRO A 177 -9.09 -8.63 -16.90
N PRO A 178 -9.53 -7.72 -17.81
CA PRO A 178 -8.60 -7.02 -18.71
C PRO A 178 -7.71 -6.03 -17.95
N THR A 179 -8.25 -5.48 -16.85
CA THR A 179 -7.52 -4.58 -15.94
C THR A 179 -7.78 -5.03 -14.51
N THR A 180 -6.71 -5.25 -13.77
CA THR A 180 -6.76 -5.58 -12.34
C THR A 180 -6.47 -4.32 -11.53
N ALA A 181 -7.08 -4.21 -10.33
CA ALA A 181 -6.78 -3.12 -9.42
C ALA A 181 -5.31 -3.16 -8.93
N VAL A 182 -4.79 -4.37 -8.76
CA VAL A 182 -3.39 -4.66 -8.42
C VAL A 182 -3.02 -5.95 -9.14
N GLU A 183 -1.84 -5.99 -9.76
CA GLU A 183 -1.33 -7.19 -10.42
C GLU A 183 -1.22 -8.37 -9.45
N ALA A 184 -1.53 -9.58 -9.92
CA ALA A 184 -1.63 -10.77 -9.04
C ALA A 184 -0.32 -11.07 -8.28
N SER A 185 0.83 -10.86 -8.90
CA SER A 185 2.15 -11.00 -8.29
C SER A 185 2.35 -10.04 -7.12
N THR A 186 2.03 -8.77 -7.34
CA THR A 186 2.13 -7.70 -6.34
C THR A 186 1.05 -7.86 -5.25
N LEU A 187 -0.13 -8.38 -5.61
CA LEU A 187 -1.23 -8.58 -4.67
C LEU A 187 -0.87 -9.57 -3.55
N ASP A 188 -0.18 -10.66 -3.85
CA ASP A 188 0.23 -11.65 -2.84
C ASP A 188 1.25 -11.07 -1.86
N ILE A 189 2.18 -10.26 -2.37
CA ILE A 189 3.16 -9.54 -1.57
C ILE A 189 2.48 -8.50 -0.68
N LEU A 190 1.55 -7.74 -1.24
CA LEU A 190 0.76 -6.74 -0.52
C LEU A 190 -0.08 -7.39 0.59
N ARG A 191 -0.76 -8.51 0.31
CA ARG A 191 -1.51 -9.30 1.31
C ARG A 191 -0.61 -9.74 2.47
N PHE A 192 0.58 -10.28 2.15
CA PHE A 192 1.54 -10.68 3.18
C PHE A 192 2.03 -9.50 4.02
N THR A 193 2.39 -8.40 3.39
CA THR A 193 2.89 -7.20 4.06
C THR A 193 1.81 -6.56 4.95
N LEU A 194 0.57 -6.42 4.46
CA LEU A 194 -0.57 -5.93 5.25
C LEU A 194 -0.88 -6.85 6.42
N ALA A 195 -0.86 -8.16 6.21
CA ALA A 195 -1.03 -9.14 7.27
C ALA A 195 0.07 -8.98 8.34
N ALA A 196 1.33 -8.84 7.96
CA ALA A 196 2.44 -8.62 8.88
C ALA A 196 2.29 -7.30 9.65
N LEU A 197 1.94 -6.20 8.96
CA LEU A 197 1.73 -4.87 9.54
C LEU A 197 0.67 -4.84 10.65
N VAL A 198 -0.39 -5.63 10.51
CA VAL A 198 -1.53 -5.61 11.43
C VAL A 198 -1.52 -6.79 12.38
N LEU A 199 -1.27 -8.02 11.90
CA LEU A 199 -1.36 -9.22 12.74
C LEU A 199 -0.24 -9.30 13.77
N LEU A 200 0.99 -8.84 13.45
CA LEU A 200 2.09 -8.87 14.41
C LEU A 200 1.84 -7.93 15.61
N PRO A 201 1.52 -6.63 15.43
CA PRO A 201 1.13 -5.77 16.53
C PRO A 201 -0.13 -6.25 17.26
N LEU A 202 -1.11 -6.80 16.54
CA LEU A 202 -2.33 -7.35 17.14
C LEU A 202 -2.05 -8.55 18.06
N ALA A 203 -1.20 -9.48 17.65
CA ALA A 203 -0.82 -10.62 18.48
C ALA A 203 -0.14 -10.16 19.79
N VAL A 204 0.75 -9.16 19.71
CA VAL A 204 1.37 -8.55 20.88
C VAL A 204 0.31 -7.87 21.75
N PHE A 205 -0.59 -7.09 21.17
CA PHE A 205 -1.66 -6.40 21.87
C PHE A 205 -2.58 -7.37 22.61
N LEU A 206 -3.03 -8.44 21.96
CA LEU A 206 -3.83 -9.49 22.59
C LEU A 206 -3.06 -10.17 23.75
N SER A 207 -1.75 -10.41 23.56
CA SER A 207 -0.90 -10.94 24.65
C SER A 207 -0.80 -9.99 25.84
N VAL A 208 -0.71 -8.67 25.59
CA VAL A 208 -0.72 -7.63 26.64
C VAL A 208 -2.07 -7.63 27.36
N CYS A 209 -3.17 -7.57 26.62
CA CYS A 209 -4.54 -7.58 27.19
C CYS A 209 -4.80 -8.83 28.04
N ALA A 210 -4.39 -10.01 27.59
CA ALA A 210 -4.57 -11.25 28.32
C ALA A 210 -3.76 -11.31 29.64
N LYS A 211 -2.64 -10.59 29.70
CA LYS A 211 -1.80 -10.49 30.90
C LYS A 211 -2.15 -9.30 31.80
N LEU A 212 -3.10 -8.47 31.40
CA LEU A 212 -3.62 -7.36 32.18
C LEU A 212 -4.04 -7.84 33.57
N SER A 213 -3.52 -7.19 34.62
CA SER A 213 -3.85 -7.52 36.01
C SER A 213 -3.49 -8.95 36.44
N ALA A 214 -2.48 -9.55 35.82
CA ALA A 214 -2.06 -10.91 36.18
C ALA A 214 -1.77 -11.06 37.68
N ALA A 215 -1.18 -10.05 38.34
CA ALA A 215 -0.86 -10.10 39.77
C ALA A 215 -2.09 -10.17 40.65
N SER A 216 -3.10 -9.30 40.44
CA SER A 216 -4.33 -9.31 41.25
C SER A 216 -5.21 -10.55 40.97
N ARG A 217 -5.19 -11.01 39.74
CA ARG A 217 -5.84 -12.24 39.31
C ARG A 217 -5.19 -13.48 39.91
N ASN A 218 -3.86 -13.52 39.97
CA ASN A 218 -3.11 -14.60 40.56
C ASN A 218 -3.36 -14.71 42.06
N ARG A 219 -3.45 -13.58 42.79
CA ARG A 219 -3.84 -13.57 44.21
C ARG A 219 -5.24 -14.17 44.40
N ARG A 220 -6.23 -13.76 43.61
CA ARG A 220 -7.59 -14.29 43.65
C ARG A 220 -7.65 -15.79 43.29
N LEU A 221 -6.95 -16.20 42.26
CA LEU A 221 -6.87 -17.61 41.83
C LEU A 221 -6.14 -18.47 42.91
N ALA A 222 -5.13 -17.93 43.58
CA ALA A 222 -4.47 -18.59 44.71
C ALA A 222 -5.42 -18.79 45.90
N ALA A 223 -6.21 -17.77 46.23
CA ALA A 223 -7.24 -17.90 47.29
C ALA A 223 -8.30 -18.96 46.93
N LEU A 224 -8.79 -19.02 45.69
CA LEU A 224 -9.71 -20.05 45.23
C LEU A 224 -9.12 -21.47 45.30
N ARG A 225 -7.79 -21.60 45.08
CA ARG A 225 -7.09 -22.88 45.24
C ARG A 225 -6.99 -23.30 46.70
N LEU A 226 -6.76 -22.36 47.61
CA LEU A 226 -6.77 -22.64 49.07
C LEU A 226 -8.16 -23.10 49.56
N LEU A 227 -9.20 -22.65 48.85
CA LEU A 227 -10.59 -23.12 49.09
C LEU A 227 -10.92 -24.46 48.40
N GLY A 228 -9.92 -25.13 47.80
CA GLY A 228 -10.05 -26.48 47.22
C GLY A 228 -10.33 -26.56 45.72
N LEU A 229 -10.26 -25.44 44.98
CA LEU A 229 -10.45 -25.48 43.54
C LEU A 229 -9.27 -26.20 42.85
N SER A 230 -9.59 -27.16 41.95
CA SER A 230 -8.57 -27.90 41.21
C SER A 230 -7.74 -27.00 40.26
N ARG A 231 -6.53 -27.43 39.93
CA ARG A 231 -5.65 -26.73 38.95
C ARG A 231 -6.32 -26.48 37.60
N ARG A 232 -7.10 -27.48 37.11
CA ARG A 232 -7.89 -27.37 35.89
C ARG A 232 -9.07 -26.44 36.04
N GLY A 233 -9.73 -26.44 37.19
CA GLY A 233 -10.84 -25.53 37.52
C GLY A 233 -10.40 -24.06 37.53
N THR A 234 -9.27 -23.77 38.16
CA THR A 234 -8.67 -22.43 38.17
C THR A 234 -8.33 -21.91 36.76
N GLN A 235 -7.78 -22.78 35.90
CA GLN A 235 -7.49 -22.44 34.50
C GLN A 235 -8.77 -22.16 33.70
N ARG A 236 -9.85 -22.93 33.94
CA ARG A 236 -11.14 -22.74 33.26
C ARG A 236 -11.83 -21.44 33.69
N VAL A 237 -11.79 -21.09 34.97
CA VAL A 237 -12.32 -19.81 35.47
C VAL A 237 -11.62 -18.64 34.83
N ASN A 238 -10.29 -18.69 34.75
CA ASN A 238 -9.49 -17.62 34.10
C ASN A 238 -9.75 -17.54 32.58
N ALA A 239 -9.85 -18.69 31.91
CA ALA A 239 -10.17 -18.74 30.49
C ALA A 239 -11.57 -18.20 30.19
N ALA A 240 -12.56 -18.46 31.07
CA ALA A 240 -13.91 -17.94 30.93
C ALA A 240 -13.96 -16.40 30.90
N GLU A 241 -13.24 -15.75 31.83
CA GLU A 241 -13.15 -14.27 31.86
C GLU A 241 -12.60 -13.70 30.55
N THR A 242 -11.52 -14.31 30.03
CA THR A 242 -10.87 -13.83 28.79
C THR A 242 -11.69 -14.11 27.53
N VAL A 243 -12.36 -15.26 27.47
CA VAL A 243 -13.23 -15.63 26.34
C VAL A 243 -14.44 -14.71 26.25
N VAL A 244 -15.09 -14.43 27.39
CA VAL A 244 -16.25 -13.55 27.42
C VAL A 244 -15.86 -12.12 26.99
N ALA A 245 -14.74 -11.60 27.50
CA ALA A 245 -14.25 -10.30 27.07
C ALA A 245 -13.92 -10.27 25.55
N ALA A 246 -13.33 -11.36 25.03
CA ALA A 246 -13.02 -11.49 23.62
C ALA A 246 -14.28 -11.58 22.74
N LEU A 247 -15.33 -12.29 23.19
CA LEU A 247 -16.60 -12.37 22.47
C LEU A 247 -17.31 -11.01 22.37
N PHE A 248 -17.39 -10.29 23.52
CA PHE A 248 -17.95 -8.92 23.51
C PHE A 248 -17.09 -7.98 22.66
N GLY A 249 -15.77 -8.09 22.74
CA GLY A 249 -14.85 -7.34 21.91
C GLY A 249 -15.03 -7.66 20.43
N ALA A 250 -15.17 -8.94 20.06
CA ALA A 250 -15.38 -9.35 18.69
C ALA A 250 -16.73 -8.84 18.13
N ALA A 251 -17.82 -8.96 18.89
CA ALA A 251 -19.13 -8.47 18.46
C ALA A 251 -19.11 -6.93 18.27
N LEU A 252 -18.50 -6.19 19.21
CA LEU A 252 -18.38 -4.75 19.12
C LEU A 252 -17.47 -4.35 17.95
N GLY A 253 -16.33 -5.02 17.76
CA GLY A 253 -15.38 -4.74 16.69
C GLY A 253 -15.94 -4.99 15.29
N LEU A 254 -16.78 -6.02 15.12
CA LEU A 254 -17.51 -6.24 13.86
C LEU A 254 -18.56 -5.13 13.62
N GLY A 255 -19.21 -4.63 14.68
CA GLY A 255 -20.09 -3.47 14.57
C GLY A 255 -19.34 -2.17 14.21
N GLU A 256 -18.18 -1.93 14.84
CA GLU A 256 -17.29 -0.81 14.52
C GLU A 256 -16.82 -0.89 13.06
N PHE A 257 -16.43 -2.07 12.60
CA PHE A 257 -16.06 -2.30 11.20
C PHE A 257 -17.21 -1.98 10.24
N TRP A 258 -18.42 -2.46 10.52
CA TRP A 258 -19.58 -2.18 9.65
C TRP A 258 -19.83 -0.67 9.50
N VAL A 259 -19.78 0.09 10.60
CA VAL A 259 -19.92 1.55 10.57
C VAL A 259 -18.77 2.19 9.77
N LEU A 260 -17.52 1.74 10.02
CA LEU A 260 -16.34 2.26 9.36
C LEU A 260 -16.37 1.97 7.85
N ASN A 261 -16.77 0.76 7.43
CA ASN A 261 -16.96 0.42 6.02
C ASN A 261 -17.96 1.34 5.33
N GLN A 262 -19.11 1.64 5.97
CA GLN A 262 -20.10 2.56 5.41
C GLN A 262 -19.55 3.99 5.23
N ILE A 263 -18.73 4.44 6.16
CA ILE A 263 -18.08 5.75 6.06
C ILE A 263 -17.02 5.75 4.96
N MET A 264 -16.11 4.77 4.97
CA MET A 264 -15.01 4.69 4.01
C MET A 264 -15.49 4.46 2.57
N ALA A 265 -16.52 3.64 2.36
CA ALA A 265 -17.10 3.44 1.04
C ALA A 265 -17.72 4.72 0.45
N ARG A 266 -18.30 5.59 1.32
CA ARG A 266 -18.85 6.89 0.88
C ARG A 266 -17.77 7.94 0.61
N THR A 267 -16.78 8.04 1.48
CA THR A 267 -15.69 9.03 1.34
C THR A 267 -14.67 8.61 0.28
N GLY A 268 -14.44 7.30 0.11
CA GLY A 268 -13.37 6.73 -0.69
C GLY A 268 -12.00 6.88 -0.02
N LEU A 269 -11.04 6.14 -0.54
CA LEU A 269 -9.61 6.30 -0.29
C LEU A 269 -8.93 6.74 -1.59
N PRO A 270 -7.75 7.38 -1.54
CA PRO A 270 -7.00 7.72 -2.74
C PRO A 270 -6.78 6.48 -3.61
N GLY A 271 -7.17 6.55 -4.88
CA GLY A 271 -7.06 5.44 -5.82
C GLY A 271 -8.02 4.26 -5.62
N LEU A 272 -8.72 4.19 -4.48
CA LEU A 272 -9.60 3.08 -4.15
C LEU A 272 -10.95 3.56 -3.61
N LYS A 273 -12.00 3.30 -4.36
CA LYS A 273 -13.39 3.49 -3.92
C LYS A 273 -14.18 2.24 -4.26
N TRP A 274 -15.05 1.84 -3.38
CA TRP A 274 -15.85 0.61 -3.53
C TRP A 274 -17.31 0.84 -3.14
N TYR A 275 -18.17 -0.06 -3.53
CA TYR A 275 -19.56 -0.06 -3.05
C TYR A 275 -19.61 -0.67 -1.63
N PRO A 276 -20.48 -0.17 -0.74
CA PRO A 276 -20.57 -0.68 0.62
C PRO A 276 -20.71 -2.20 0.73
N ASP A 277 -21.37 -2.81 -0.25
CA ASP A 277 -21.61 -4.26 -0.31
C ASP A 277 -20.33 -5.06 -0.62
N ASP A 278 -19.37 -4.49 -1.36
CA ASP A 278 -18.08 -5.12 -1.66
C ASP A 278 -17.23 -5.32 -0.39
N GLY A 279 -17.34 -4.36 0.53
CA GLY A 279 -16.73 -4.41 1.85
C GLY A 279 -17.58 -5.17 2.88
N SER A 280 -18.55 -5.97 2.47
CA SER A 280 -19.36 -6.76 3.37
C SER A 280 -18.55 -7.89 4.02
N LEU A 281 -18.92 -8.22 5.27
CA LEU A 281 -18.25 -9.27 6.03
C LEU A 281 -18.59 -10.66 5.43
N SER A 282 -17.59 -11.34 4.93
CA SER A 282 -17.72 -12.74 4.52
C SER A 282 -17.98 -13.65 5.73
N ALA A 283 -18.66 -14.77 5.52
CA ALA A 283 -18.91 -15.75 6.58
C ALA A 283 -17.60 -16.28 7.20
N SER A 284 -16.54 -16.40 6.42
CA SER A 284 -15.21 -16.79 6.89
C SER A 284 -14.59 -15.73 7.80
N THR A 285 -14.68 -14.44 7.45
CA THR A 285 -14.21 -13.32 8.29
C THR A 285 -14.97 -13.27 9.61
N ILE A 286 -16.30 -13.40 9.58
CA ILE A 286 -17.13 -13.47 10.80
C ILE A 286 -16.70 -14.65 11.66
N ALA A 287 -16.50 -15.84 11.09
CA ALA A 287 -16.07 -17.02 11.82
C ALA A 287 -14.68 -16.84 12.45
N VAL A 288 -13.72 -16.28 11.73
CA VAL A 288 -12.38 -15.98 12.26
C VAL A 288 -12.48 -15.00 13.43
N CYS A 289 -13.29 -13.96 13.34
CA CYS A 289 -13.46 -12.97 14.40
C CYS A 289 -14.21 -13.52 15.61
N LEU A 290 -15.33 -14.24 15.41
CA LEU A 290 -16.18 -14.72 16.50
C LEU A 290 -15.73 -16.03 17.14
N ILE A 291 -14.96 -16.86 16.41
CA ILE A 291 -14.46 -18.15 16.90
C ILE A 291 -12.94 -18.08 17.11
N GLY A 292 -12.19 -17.60 16.14
CA GLY A 292 -10.73 -17.57 16.17
C GLY A 292 -10.18 -16.68 17.28
N CYS A 293 -10.67 -15.43 17.40
CA CYS A 293 -10.21 -14.51 18.44
C CYS A 293 -10.53 -14.99 19.87
N PRO A 294 -11.74 -15.47 20.20
CA PRO A 294 -12.01 -16.07 21.50
C PRO A 294 -11.25 -17.37 21.76
N ALA A 295 -11.02 -18.20 20.74
CA ALA A 295 -10.19 -19.39 20.87
C ALA A 295 -8.73 -19.02 21.21
N LEU A 296 -8.17 -18.02 20.53
CA LEU A 296 -6.85 -17.48 20.84
C LEU A 296 -6.78 -16.92 22.26
N ALA A 297 -7.80 -16.15 22.66
CA ALA A 297 -7.93 -15.62 24.02
C ALA A 297 -8.01 -16.75 25.07
N TRP A 298 -8.70 -17.85 24.76
CA TRP A 298 -8.76 -19.03 25.63
C TRP A 298 -7.39 -19.70 25.79
N PHE A 299 -6.65 -19.89 24.68
CA PHE A 299 -5.29 -20.46 24.72
C PHE A 299 -4.34 -19.58 25.51
N VAL A 300 -4.33 -18.28 25.27
CA VAL A 300 -3.47 -17.31 25.98
C VAL A 300 -3.86 -17.22 27.46
N GLY A 301 -5.16 -17.18 27.78
CA GLY A 301 -5.66 -17.21 29.14
C GLY A 301 -5.26 -18.48 29.91
N ARG A 302 -5.32 -19.64 29.24
CA ARG A 302 -4.89 -20.91 29.81
C ARG A 302 -3.39 -20.97 30.02
N ALA A 303 -2.59 -20.48 29.07
CA ALA A 303 -1.14 -20.43 29.16
C ALA A 303 -0.69 -19.51 30.30
N SER A 304 -1.29 -18.33 30.45
CA SER A 304 -0.97 -17.39 31.53
C SER A 304 -1.31 -17.94 32.94
N ALA A 305 -2.39 -18.74 33.04
CA ALA A 305 -2.79 -19.36 34.30
C ALA A 305 -1.91 -20.57 34.70
N ARG A 306 -1.18 -21.18 33.77
CA ARG A 306 -0.28 -22.31 34.09
C ARG A 306 0.83 -21.91 35.06
N THR A 307 1.42 -20.74 34.90
CA THR A 307 2.49 -20.22 35.76
C THR A 307 1.99 -19.88 37.17
N ALA A 308 0.78 -19.27 37.27
CA ALA A 308 0.15 -18.94 38.56
C ALA A 308 -0.35 -20.19 39.29
N ALA A 309 -0.73 -21.23 38.56
CA ALA A 309 -1.25 -22.47 39.13
C ALA A 309 -0.14 -23.46 39.56
N ALA A 310 1.13 -23.21 39.23
CA ALA A 310 2.21 -24.13 39.54
C ALA A 310 2.58 -24.10 41.04
N ASP A 311 2.65 -22.92 41.67
CA ASP A 311 3.10 -22.77 43.03
C ASP A 311 2.36 -21.63 43.76
N PRO A 312 1.27 -21.92 44.52
CA PRO A 312 0.44 -20.90 45.19
C PRO A 312 1.17 -20.20 46.34
N LEU A 313 2.20 -20.79 46.91
CA LEU A 313 2.97 -20.24 48.05
C LEU A 313 4.18 -19.40 47.60
N SER A 314 4.59 -19.49 46.34
CA SER A 314 5.75 -18.76 45.79
C SER A 314 5.50 -17.25 45.58
N THR A 315 4.26 -16.78 45.74
CA THR A 315 3.90 -15.37 45.61
C THR A 315 4.56 -14.46 46.68
N ARG A 316 5.14 -15.02 47.74
CA ARG A 316 5.84 -14.30 48.80
C ARG A 316 7.40 -14.42 48.75
N ARG A 317 7.94 -15.35 47.97
CA ARG A 317 9.38 -15.46 47.80
C ARG A 317 9.82 -14.65 46.59
N THR A 318 10.72 -13.70 46.77
CA THR A 318 11.51 -13.08 45.73
C THR A 318 12.26 -14.19 45.00
N ALA A 319 11.69 -14.70 43.92
CA ALA A 319 12.33 -15.70 43.08
C ALA A 319 13.63 -15.10 42.53
N ALA A 320 14.72 -15.85 42.68
CA ALA A 320 15.98 -15.46 42.08
C ALA A 320 15.81 -15.17 40.58
N PRO A 321 16.42 -14.11 40.04
CA PRO A 321 16.26 -13.73 38.66
C PRO A 321 16.69 -14.90 37.76
N ARG A 322 15.76 -15.42 36.99
CA ARG A 322 16.06 -16.44 35.98
C ARG A 322 16.50 -15.74 34.71
N ALA A 323 17.67 -16.05 34.21
CA ALA A 323 18.16 -15.58 32.93
C ALA A 323 17.14 -15.97 31.82
N PRO A 324 16.86 -15.06 30.89
CA PRO A 324 15.98 -15.37 29.75
C PRO A 324 16.55 -16.52 28.92
N ARG A 325 15.68 -17.34 28.32
CA ARG A 325 16.11 -18.47 27.48
C ARG A 325 16.78 -17.95 26.21
N LEU A 326 17.90 -18.54 25.82
CA LEU A 326 18.65 -18.18 24.61
C LEU A 326 17.94 -18.51 23.29
N TRP A 327 16.91 -19.36 23.32
CA TRP A 327 16.14 -19.79 22.13
C TRP A 327 15.58 -18.64 21.31
N GLY A 328 15.19 -17.51 21.93
CA GLY A 328 14.73 -16.33 21.20
C GLY A 328 15.83 -15.70 20.33
N GLY A 329 17.08 -15.79 20.75
CA GLY A 329 18.23 -15.34 19.95
C GLY A 329 18.47 -16.23 18.73
N LEU A 330 18.27 -17.54 18.85
CA LEU A 330 18.44 -18.47 17.74
C LEU A 330 17.44 -18.21 16.60
N LEU A 331 16.18 -17.90 16.93
CA LEU A 331 15.17 -17.54 15.92
C LEU A 331 15.57 -16.26 15.15
N LEU A 332 16.06 -15.24 15.86
CA LEU A 332 16.52 -14.02 15.22
C LEU A 332 17.74 -14.28 14.32
N ILE A 333 18.72 -15.07 14.80
CA ILE A 333 19.90 -15.41 14.02
C ILE A 333 19.53 -16.23 12.78
N ALA A 334 18.62 -17.19 12.91
CA ALA A 334 18.14 -17.98 11.79
C ALA A 334 17.40 -17.10 10.74
N GLY A 335 16.49 -16.22 11.20
CA GLY A 335 15.79 -15.30 10.33
C GLY A 335 16.72 -14.31 9.62
N LEU A 336 17.59 -13.63 10.40
CA LEU A 336 18.58 -12.70 9.84
C LEU A 336 19.60 -13.41 8.94
N GLY A 337 20.00 -14.64 9.27
CA GLY A 337 20.93 -15.43 8.44
C GLY A 337 20.32 -15.76 7.08
N LEU A 338 19.03 -16.10 7.05
CA LEU A 338 18.29 -16.37 5.82
C LEU A 338 18.14 -15.09 4.99
N VAL A 339 17.70 -14.00 5.61
CA VAL A 339 17.58 -12.68 4.99
C VAL A 339 18.92 -12.17 4.47
N ALA A 340 20.01 -12.25 5.28
CA ALA A 340 21.34 -11.84 4.86
C ALA A 340 21.90 -12.70 3.72
N GLY A 341 21.55 -14.00 3.69
CA GLY A 341 21.85 -14.90 2.57
C GLY A 341 21.27 -14.39 1.26
N TYR A 342 19.99 -13.98 1.25
CA TYR A 342 19.37 -13.38 0.07
C TYR A 342 19.97 -12.04 -0.30
N CYS A 343 20.27 -11.17 0.68
CA CYS A 343 20.99 -9.92 0.40
C CYS A 343 22.35 -10.16 -0.25
N ALA A 344 23.07 -11.21 0.16
CA ALA A 344 24.38 -11.55 -0.41
C ALA A 344 24.28 -11.98 -1.88
N THR A 345 23.16 -12.57 -2.34
CA THR A 345 22.97 -12.92 -3.74
C THR A 345 22.89 -11.68 -4.66
N GLY A 346 22.47 -10.52 -4.14
CA GLY A 346 22.46 -9.27 -4.89
C GLY A 346 23.86 -8.73 -5.26
N PHE A 347 24.92 -9.28 -4.66
CA PHE A 347 26.30 -8.96 -5.02
C PHE A 347 26.92 -9.98 -6.01
N THR A 348 26.13 -10.93 -6.51
CA THR A 348 26.54 -11.95 -7.46
C THR A 348 25.94 -11.66 -8.83
N ASP A 349 26.56 -12.20 -9.90
CA ASP A 349 26.07 -12.06 -11.28
C ASP A 349 24.68 -12.68 -11.52
N HIS A 350 24.22 -13.52 -10.57
CA HIS A 350 22.92 -14.20 -10.63
C HIS A 350 22.15 -14.01 -9.34
N PRO A 351 21.44 -12.89 -9.17
CA PRO A 351 20.62 -12.65 -7.99
C PRO A 351 19.48 -13.67 -7.88
N ALA A 352 19.14 -14.05 -6.66
CA ALA A 352 18.04 -14.98 -6.42
C ALA A 352 16.70 -14.34 -6.82
N GLN A 353 15.91 -15.06 -7.61
CA GLN A 353 14.58 -14.63 -8.02
C GLN A 353 13.50 -15.17 -7.07
N SER A 354 12.37 -14.48 -6.96
CA SER A 354 11.20 -14.87 -6.12
C SER A 354 10.38 -16.01 -6.74
N THR A 355 11.03 -17.00 -7.36
CA THR A 355 10.40 -18.13 -8.02
C THR A 355 10.59 -19.42 -7.22
N GLY A 356 9.68 -20.38 -7.36
CA GLY A 356 9.77 -21.70 -6.75
C GLY A 356 9.86 -21.65 -5.22
N MET A 357 10.87 -22.28 -4.62
CA MET A 357 11.04 -22.33 -3.17
C MET A 357 11.37 -20.97 -2.53
N ASN A 358 11.99 -20.06 -3.28
CA ASN A 358 12.34 -18.72 -2.76
C ASN A 358 11.11 -17.90 -2.42
N SER A 359 9.99 -18.06 -3.13
CA SER A 359 8.71 -17.40 -2.84
C SER A 359 8.15 -17.73 -1.44
N LEU A 360 8.54 -18.86 -0.85
CA LEU A 360 8.18 -19.25 0.52
C LEU A 360 9.29 -18.91 1.53
N LEU A 361 10.55 -19.04 1.15
CA LEU A 361 11.68 -18.86 2.08
C LEU A 361 11.89 -17.40 2.46
N VAL A 362 11.72 -16.45 1.54
CA VAL A 362 11.87 -15.00 1.85
C VAL A 362 10.82 -14.55 2.86
N PRO A 363 9.49 -14.77 2.65
CA PRO A 363 8.48 -14.48 3.65
C PRO A 363 8.71 -15.20 4.99
N ALA A 364 9.13 -16.47 4.94
CA ALA A 364 9.46 -17.22 6.14
C ALA A 364 10.63 -16.61 6.91
N GLY A 365 11.69 -16.17 6.21
CA GLY A 365 12.83 -15.46 6.80
C GLY A 365 12.41 -14.15 7.46
N VAL A 366 11.54 -13.37 6.82
CA VAL A 366 10.97 -12.13 7.37
C VAL A 366 10.14 -12.40 8.61
N LEU A 367 9.25 -13.40 8.58
CA LEU A 367 8.43 -13.78 9.75
C LEU A 367 9.29 -14.31 10.91
N LEU A 368 10.32 -15.12 10.62
CA LEU A 368 11.25 -15.60 11.63
C LEU A 368 12.05 -14.44 12.26
N THR A 369 12.46 -13.46 11.46
CA THR A 369 13.14 -12.25 11.93
C THR A 369 12.23 -11.44 12.84
N GLY A 370 10.97 -11.18 12.45
CA GLY A 370 9.98 -10.49 13.28
C GLY A 370 9.68 -11.22 14.59
N ALA A 371 9.43 -12.53 14.53
CA ALA A 371 9.21 -13.35 15.72
C ALA A 371 10.46 -13.43 16.61
N GLY A 372 11.64 -13.55 16.00
CA GLY A 372 12.92 -13.55 16.69
C GLY A 372 13.21 -12.22 17.39
N LEU A 373 12.86 -11.10 16.74
CA LEU A 373 12.97 -9.76 17.31
C LEU A 373 12.14 -9.64 18.60
N VAL A 374 10.90 -10.13 18.61
CA VAL A 374 10.06 -10.17 19.82
C VAL A 374 10.67 -11.00 20.92
N MET A 375 11.17 -12.19 20.58
CA MET A 375 11.69 -13.15 21.55
C MET A 375 13.07 -12.79 22.08
N VAL A 376 13.89 -12.04 21.34
CA VAL A 376 15.22 -11.62 21.77
C VAL A 376 15.18 -10.40 22.70
N MET A 377 14.12 -9.59 22.67
CA MET A 377 14.01 -8.37 23.48
C MET A 377 14.26 -8.57 24.97
N PRO A 378 13.69 -9.59 25.66
CA PRO A 378 14.00 -9.83 27.07
C PRO A 378 15.48 -10.14 27.34
N LEU A 379 16.13 -10.85 26.40
CA LEU A 379 17.55 -11.19 26.47
C LEU A 379 18.41 -9.93 26.33
N LEU A 380 18.11 -9.08 25.36
CA LEU A 380 18.81 -7.80 25.13
C LEU A 380 18.63 -6.85 26.31
N SER A 381 17.41 -6.76 26.85
CA SER A 381 17.14 -5.95 28.05
C SER A 381 17.94 -6.45 29.25
N TYR A 382 18.01 -7.76 29.44
CA TYR A 382 18.81 -8.37 30.52
C TYR A 382 20.30 -8.10 30.32
N ALA A 383 20.84 -8.29 29.12
CA ALA A 383 22.23 -8.04 28.79
C ALA A 383 22.61 -6.57 28.99
N LEU A 384 21.77 -5.65 28.53
CA LEU A 384 21.94 -4.21 28.70
C LEU A 384 21.87 -3.83 30.19
N ALA A 385 20.90 -4.36 30.91
CA ALA A 385 20.70 -4.14 32.32
C ALA A 385 21.95 -4.57 33.13
N ARG A 386 22.49 -5.74 32.84
CA ARG A 386 23.68 -6.29 33.50
C ARG A 386 24.93 -5.44 33.27
N ARG A 387 25.10 -4.87 32.06
CA ARG A 387 26.20 -3.98 31.73
C ARG A 387 26.11 -2.62 32.43
N LEU A 388 24.88 -2.03 32.42
CA LEU A 388 24.65 -0.68 32.92
C LEU A 388 24.25 -0.61 34.40
N ALA A 389 23.98 -1.74 35.07
CA ALA A 389 23.66 -1.78 36.50
C ALA A 389 24.81 -1.27 37.40
N ARG A 390 26.06 -1.26 36.89
CA ARG A 390 27.28 -0.78 37.58
C ARG A 390 27.60 0.68 37.25
N SER A 391 26.71 1.42 36.56
CA SER A 391 26.96 2.83 36.23
C SER A 391 26.96 3.71 37.49
N GLY A 392 27.74 4.81 37.49
CA GLY A 392 27.82 5.76 38.60
C GLY A 392 26.56 6.58 38.85
N SER A 393 25.57 6.56 37.95
CA SER A 393 24.28 7.26 38.10
C SER A 393 23.30 6.43 38.91
N LEU A 394 22.84 6.93 40.07
CA LEU A 394 21.86 6.27 40.94
C LEU A 394 20.58 5.86 40.18
N ALA A 395 20.03 6.79 39.38
CA ALA A 395 18.80 6.55 38.65
C ALA A 395 18.96 5.44 37.60
N LEU A 396 20.07 5.45 36.86
CA LEU A 396 20.37 4.44 35.85
C LEU A 396 20.66 3.07 36.46
N SER A 397 21.48 3.02 37.52
CA SER A 397 21.76 1.80 38.24
C SER A 397 20.51 1.16 38.82
N MET A 398 19.65 1.93 39.48
CA MET A 398 18.34 1.42 40.01
C MET A 398 17.42 0.91 38.91
N ALA A 399 17.31 1.65 37.80
CA ALA A 399 16.49 1.26 36.64
C ALA A 399 16.99 -0.07 36.04
N MET A 400 18.30 -0.20 35.88
CA MET A 400 18.91 -1.38 35.26
C MET A 400 18.91 -2.60 36.16
N ARG A 401 19.18 -2.47 37.46
CA ARG A 401 19.02 -3.58 38.42
C ARG A 401 17.62 -4.15 38.44
N ARG A 402 16.60 -3.28 38.26
CA ARG A 402 15.22 -3.70 38.17
C ARG A 402 14.92 -4.44 36.88
N ASN A 403 15.49 -3.98 35.74
CA ASN A 403 15.38 -4.69 34.46
C ASN A 403 16.12 -6.03 34.48
N GLU A 404 17.19 -6.16 35.27
CA GLU A 404 17.89 -7.43 35.47
C GLU A 404 16.98 -8.46 36.19
N VAL A 405 16.26 -8.02 37.22
CA VAL A 405 15.33 -8.90 37.99
C VAL A 405 14.09 -9.27 37.20
N GLU A 406 13.51 -8.32 36.45
CA GLU A 406 12.26 -8.50 35.69
C GLU A 406 12.38 -8.09 34.22
N PRO A 407 13.22 -8.75 33.40
CA PRO A 407 13.50 -8.32 32.03
C PRO A 407 12.25 -8.37 31.13
N GLY A 408 11.33 -9.32 31.35
CA GLY A 408 10.11 -9.47 30.56
C GLY A 408 9.02 -8.44 30.86
N SER A 409 9.10 -7.70 31.98
CA SER A 409 8.07 -6.72 32.32
C SER A 409 8.19 -5.42 31.53
N ALA A 410 9.44 -4.94 31.28
CA ALA A 410 9.72 -3.77 30.49
C ALA A 410 9.46 -4.03 28.99
N MET A 411 9.73 -5.24 28.52
CA MET A 411 9.68 -5.60 27.11
C MET A 411 8.30 -5.69 26.52
N ARG A 412 7.28 -6.03 27.28
CA ARG A 412 5.89 -6.12 26.80
C ARG A 412 5.33 -4.81 26.21
N VAL A 413 5.79 -3.68 26.78
CA VAL A 413 5.41 -2.34 26.28
C VAL A 413 6.11 -2.01 24.98
N VAL A 414 7.37 -2.41 24.91
CA VAL A 414 8.31 -2.05 23.85
C VAL A 414 8.07 -2.86 22.57
N THR A 415 7.72 -4.13 22.73
CA THR A 415 7.69 -5.11 21.63
C THR A 415 6.70 -4.73 20.52
N GLY A 416 5.54 -4.18 20.86
CA GLY A 416 4.55 -3.76 19.85
C GLY A 416 5.05 -2.62 18.97
N LEU A 417 5.75 -1.64 19.58
CA LEU A 417 6.30 -0.50 18.87
C LEU A 417 7.53 -0.88 18.03
N VAL A 418 8.35 -1.83 18.53
CA VAL A 418 9.50 -2.39 17.80
C VAL A 418 9.02 -3.14 16.54
N LEU A 419 7.98 -3.98 16.66
CA LEU A 419 7.39 -4.67 15.53
C LEU A 419 6.77 -3.70 14.52
N LEU A 420 6.14 -2.62 14.98
CA LEU A 420 5.59 -1.61 14.10
C LEU A 420 6.66 -0.99 13.21
N VAL A 421 7.82 -0.61 13.79
CA VAL A 421 8.93 -0.04 13.01
C VAL A 421 9.52 -1.06 12.04
N PHE A 422 9.67 -2.32 12.46
CA PHE A 422 10.09 -3.40 11.58
C PHE A 422 9.15 -3.58 10.39
N SER A 423 7.84 -3.66 10.65
CA SER A 423 6.83 -3.82 9.60
C SER A 423 6.70 -2.59 8.71
N ALA A 424 6.86 -1.38 9.27
CA ALA A 424 6.86 -0.15 8.49
C ALA A 424 8.06 -0.06 7.53
N SER A 425 9.24 -0.54 7.98
CA SER A 425 10.42 -0.63 7.09
C SER A 425 10.17 -1.62 5.94
N LEU A 426 9.52 -2.76 6.20
CA LEU A 426 9.16 -3.72 5.16
C LEU A 426 8.14 -3.13 4.16
N ALA A 427 7.13 -2.42 4.65
CA ALA A 427 6.14 -1.75 3.80
C ALA A 427 6.78 -0.70 2.89
N GLN A 428 7.81 -0.01 3.40
CA GLN A 428 8.58 0.94 2.60
C GLN A 428 9.35 0.25 1.46
N GLY A 429 9.87 -0.96 1.68
CA GLY A 429 10.54 -1.76 0.65
C GLY A 429 9.63 -2.07 -0.53
N VAL A 430 8.37 -2.42 -0.26
CA VAL A 430 7.37 -2.67 -1.32
C VAL A 430 7.12 -1.41 -2.15
N LEU A 431 7.04 -0.23 -1.50
CA LEU A 431 6.87 1.04 -2.23
C LEU A 431 8.09 1.41 -3.08
N VAL A 432 9.29 1.11 -2.60
CA VAL A 432 10.53 1.36 -3.35
C VAL A 432 10.60 0.45 -4.56
N GLU A 433 10.27 -0.84 -4.42
CA GLU A 433 10.26 -1.79 -5.53
C GLU A 433 9.28 -1.38 -6.63
N GLU A 434 8.04 -1.06 -6.27
CA GLU A 434 7.03 -0.62 -7.23
C GLU A 434 7.49 0.62 -8.00
N ARG A 435 8.16 1.56 -7.32
CA ARG A 435 8.74 2.73 -7.97
C ARG A 435 9.93 2.38 -8.89
N GLN A 436 10.76 1.41 -8.52
CA GLN A 436 11.89 1.00 -9.35
C GLN A 436 11.42 0.31 -10.62
N ILE A 437 10.47 -0.61 -10.53
CA ILE A 437 9.90 -1.32 -11.68
C ILE A 437 9.28 -0.33 -12.67
N THR A 438 8.58 0.69 -12.17
CA THR A 438 7.94 1.70 -13.03
C THR A 438 8.91 2.74 -13.60
N HIS A 439 10.14 2.84 -13.07
CA HIS A 439 11.13 3.84 -13.48
C HIS A 439 12.22 3.32 -14.43
N ASN A 440 12.33 1.99 -14.58
CA ASN A 440 13.52 1.41 -15.21
C ASN A 440 13.64 1.63 -16.70
N ASP A 441 12.60 2.09 -17.40
CA ASP A 441 12.57 2.09 -18.87
C ASP A 441 12.68 3.48 -19.51
N SER A 442 12.45 4.58 -18.81
CA SER A 442 12.55 5.93 -19.38
C SER A 442 13.24 6.94 -18.46
N PRO A 443 14.12 7.80 -18.96
CA PRO A 443 14.79 8.84 -18.16
C PRO A 443 13.83 9.93 -17.67
N SER A 444 12.69 10.08 -18.35
CA SER A 444 11.64 11.05 -18.05
C SER A 444 10.27 10.45 -18.31
N GLN A 445 9.25 11.02 -17.65
CA GLN A 445 7.86 10.73 -17.99
C GLN A 445 7.48 11.57 -19.20
N GLU A 446 6.91 10.94 -20.22
CA GLU A 446 6.55 11.58 -21.46
C GLU A 446 5.06 11.50 -21.71
N TYR A 447 4.52 12.52 -22.37
CA TYR A 447 3.12 12.64 -22.73
C TYR A 447 3.03 13.01 -24.21
N SER A 448 2.50 12.11 -25.00
CA SER A 448 2.34 12.30 -26.44
C SER A 448 0.90 12.67 -26.76
N LEU A 449 0.70 13.79 -27.47
CA LEU A 449 -0.61 14.30 -27.86
C LEU A 449 -0.67 14.51 -29.36
N SER A 450 -1.75 14.08 -30.02
CA SER A 450 -1.97 14.34 -31.45
C SER A 450 -2.14 15.85 -31.72
N GLN A 451 -1.21 16.42 -32.48
CA GLN A 451 -1.21 17.85 -32.76
C GLN A 451 -2.44 18.31 -33.54
N SER A 452 -2.99 17.46 -34.41
CA SER A 452 -4.15 17.79 -35.26
C SER A 452 -5.44 18.05 -34.44
N ARG A 453 -5.49 17.55 -33.21
CA ARG A 453 -6.63 17.74 -32.29
C ARG A 453 -6.47 18.92 -31.34
N LEU A 454 -5.33 19.63 -31.37
CA LEU A 454 -5.01 20.72 -30.48
C LEU A 454 -5.08 22.06 -31.20
N THR A 455 -5.74 23.05 -30.59
CA THR A 455 -5.68 24.44 -31.01
C THR A 455 -4.31 25.05 -30.67
N GLU A 456 -3.93 26.14 -31.33
CA GLU A 456 -2.65 26.83 -31.06
C GLU A 456 -2.55 27.35 -29.63
N ASP A 457 -3.67 27.80 -29.08
CA ASP A 457 -3.72 28.27 -27.69
C ASP A 457 -3.52 27.10 -26.72
N GLN A 458 -4.14 25.96 -26.96
CA GLN A 458 -3.92 24.73 -26.19
C GLN A 458 -2.47 24.29 -26.27
N GLN A 459 -1.86 24.26 -27.46
CA GLN A 459 -0.45 23.89 -27.61
C GLN A 459 0.49 24.81 -26.82
N ARG A 460 0.25 26.13 -26.81
CA ARG A 460 1.03 27.08 -26.00
C ARG A 460 0.87 26.77 -24.51
N ARG A 461 -0.36 26.68 -24.03
CA ARG A 461 -0.67 26.41 -22.63
C ARG A 461 -0.12 25.05 -22.14
N LEU A 462 -0.11 24.04 -23.00
CA LEU A 462 0.45 22.72 -22.67
C LEU A 462 1.97 22.78 -22.48
N ARG A 463 2.70 23.57 -23.28
CA ARG A 463 4.15 23.76 -23.13
C ARG A 463 4.54 24.47 -21.84
N ASP A 464 3.63 25.31 -21.32
CA ASP A 464 3.84 26.12 -20.12
C ASP A 464 3.32 25.44 -18.83
N ILE A 465 2.95 24.17 -18.87
CA ILE A 465 2.51 23.43 -17.69
C ILE A 465 3.65 23.33 -16.67
N PRO A 466 3.48 23.78 -15.43
CA PRO A 466 4.44 23.52 -14.35
C PRO A 466 4.64 22.01 -14.14
N GLY A 467 5.87 21.56 -14.25
CA GLY A 467 6.25 20.12 -14.23
C GLY A 467 6.67 19.58 -15.60
N VAL A 468 6.42 20.32 -16.69
CA VAL A 468 6.99 20.03 -18.01
C VAL A 468 8.36 20.68 -18.11
N ALA A 469 9.39 19.84 -18.17
CA ALA A 469 10.79 20.28 -18.26
C ALA A 469 11.25 20.53 -19.71
N ALA A 470 10.67 19.78 -20.65
CA ALA A 470 11.00 19.88 -22.07
C ALA A 470 9.76 19.53 -22.93
N HIS A 471 9.79 20.01 -24.17
CA HIS A 471 8.78 19.67 -25.17
C HIS A 471 9.43 19.59 -26.55
N ALA A 472 8.86 18.74 -27.40
CA ALA A 472 9.25 18.64 -28.79
C ALA A 472 8.06 18.25 -29.68
N LEU A 473 8.23 18.40 -31.00
CA LEU A 473 7.27 17.98 -31.99
C LEU A 473 7.84 16.78 -32.74
N VAL A 474 7.11 15.69 -32.77
CA VAL A 474 7.41 14.52 -33.61
C VAL A 474 6.55 14.59 -34.84
N MET A 475 7.17 14.63 -36.03
CA MET A 475 6.46 14.55 -37.31
C MET A 475 6.41 13.10 -37.77
N GLU A 476 5.22 12.66 -38.15
CA GLU A 476 5.00 11.33 -38.72
C GLU A 476 5.23 11.39 -40.28
N PRO A 477 5.93 10.41 -40.83
CA PRO A 477 6.12 10.37 -42.26
C PRO A 477 4.82 10.04 -42.99
N ARG A 478 4.72 10.43 -44.25
CA ARG A 478 3.61 10.06 -45.12
C ARG A 478 3.67 8.57 -45.42
N THR A 479 2.67 7.83 -44.97
CA THR A 479 2.49 6.43 -45.36
C THR A 479 1.90 6.39 -46.75
N ASP A 480 2.65 5.91 -47.71
CA ASP A 480 2.16 5.63 -49.08
C ASP A 480 1.76 4.15 -49.13
N PRO A 481 0.47 3.83 -49.27
CA PRO A 481 0.01 2.44 -49.29
C PRO A 481 0.54 1.63 -50.48
N ASP A 482 1.00 2.28 -51.53
CA ASP A 482 1.50 1.66 -52.77
C ASP A 482 3.03 1.63 -52.90
N ALA A 483 3.74 2.28 -51.97
CA ALA A 483 5.20 2.26 -51.98
C ALA A 483 5.74 0.98 -51.34
N ALA A 484 6.29 0.10 -52.17
CA ALA A 484 7.05 -1.04 -51.68
C ALA A 484 8.18 -0.57 -50.75
N SER A 485 7.99 -0.80 -49.46
CA SER A 485 9.03 -0.97 -48.41
C SER A 485 10.20 0.00 -48.28
N ASP A 486 10.14 1.25 -48.71
CA ASP A 486 11.14 2.23 -48.24
C ASP A 486 10.79 2.61 -46.79
N ALA A 487 11.55 2.08 -45.85
CA ALA A 487 11.41 2.41 -44.45
C ALA A 487 11.54 3.92 -44.24
N GLN A 488 10.47 4.56 -43.79
CA GLN A 488 10.45 5.97 -43.47
C GLN A 488 10.40 6.12 -41.93
N ALA A 489 11.18 7.03 -41.38
CA ALA A 489 11.24 7.25 -39.96
C ALA A 489 10.56 8.58 -39.55
N PRO A 490 9.91 8.63 -38.38
CA PRO A 490 9.48 9.87 -37.80
C PRO A 490 10.63 10.84 -37.53
N ALA A 491 10.32 12.12 -37.51
CA ALA A 491 11.34 13.16 -37.25
C ALA A 491 11.00 13.94 -35.97
N LEU A 492 11.96 14.05 -35.08
CA LEU A 492 11.92 14.92 -33.91
C LEU A 492 12.32 16.33 -34.33
N VAL A 493 11.42 17.30 -34.15
CA VAL A 493 11.73 18.72 -34.44
C VAL A 493 12.15 19.37 -33.13
N ALA A 494 13.44 19.62 -32.97
CA ALA A 494 14.01 20.23 -31.80
C ALA A 494 15.32 20.96 -32.08
N THR A 495 15.67 21.95 -31.27
CA THR A 495 17.04 22.49 -31.19
C THR A 495 17.91 21.56 -30.36
N CYS A 496 19.24 21.67 -30.48
CA CYS A 496 20.16 20.86 -29.66
C CYS A 496 19.93 21.10 -28.17
N ALA A 497 19.57 22.32 -27.77
CA ALA A 497 19.23 22.64 -26.36
C ALA A 497 17.94 21.97 -25.88
N GLN A 498 16.93 21.81 -26.73
CA GLN A 498 15.69 21.06 -26.43
C GLN A 498 15.96 19.57 -26.41
N PHE A 499 16.72 19.07 -27.40
CA PHE A 499 17.13 17.68 -27.51
C PHE A 499 17.87 17.21 -26.24
N ALA A 500 18.82 17.99 -25.74
CA ALA A 500 19.57 17.68 -24.52
C ALA A 500 18.72 17.57 -23.25
N LYS A 501 17.47 18.07 -23.25
CA LYS A 501 16.53 17.91 -22.14
C LYS A 501 15.65 16.67 -22.28
N LEU A 502 15.63 16.04 -23.46
CA LEU A 502 14.80 14.87 -23.76
C LEU A 502 15.58 13.56 -23.70
N VAL A 503 16.90 13.61 -23.78
CA VAL A 503 17.80 12.44 -23.85
C VAL A 503 18.80 12.47 -22.69
N ARG A 504 19.34 11.30 -22.33
CA ARG A 504 20.43 11.21 -21.33
C ARG A 504 21.78 11.68 -21.88
N HIS A 505 22.03 11.39 -23.17
CA HIS A 505 23.30 11.66 -23.84
C HIS A 505 23.04 12.46 -25.10
N ALA A 506 23.29 13.75 -25.06
CA ALA A 506 23.10 14.65 -26.20
C ALA A 506 24.43 14.93 -27.01
N GLU A 507 25.44 14.09 -26.83
CA GLU A 507 26.73 14.26 -27.45
C GLU A 507 26.63 14.11 -28.99
N GLY A 508 27.31 14.97 -29.74
CA GLY A 508 27.30 14.94 -31.21
C GLY A 508 26.16 15.73 -31.85
N CYS A 509 25.27 16.37 -31.11
CA CYS A 509 24.26 17.26 -31.68
C CYS A 509 24.91 18.50 -32.28
N VAL A 510 24.59 18.83 -33.55
CA VAL A 510 25.08 20.03 -34.24
C VAL A 510 23.91 20.92 -34.59
N GLU A 511 23.90 22.14 -34.03
CA GLU A 511 22.81 23.09 -34.24
C GLU A 511 22.60 23.43 -35.71
N GLY A 512 21.34 23.45 -36.15
CA GLY A 512 20.97 23.82 -37.51
C GLY A 512 21.17 22.70 -38.56
N LYS A 513 21.67 21.53 -38.20
CA LYS A 513 21.81 20.39 -39.11
C LYS A 513 20.79 19.29 -38.82
N VAL A 514 20.35 18.64 -39.90
CA VAL A 514 19.57 17.39 -39.80
C VAL A 514 20.54 16.28 -39.42
N LEU A 515 20.17 15.47 -38.44
CA LEU A 515 20.97 14.35 -37.91
C LEU A 515 20.13 13.07 -37.92
N ARG A 516 20.77 11.92 -38.07
CA ARG A 516 20.15 10.63 -37.90
C ARG A 516 20.15 10.28 -36.39
N LEU A 517 19.01 9.85 -35.86
CA LEU A 517 18.91 9.33 -34.53
C LEU A 517 19.12 7.81 -34.56
N SER A 518 20.04 7.32 -33.75
CA SER A 518 20.34 5.89 -33.58
C SER A 518 19.84 5.46 -32.19
N ASP A 519 18.93 4.49 -32.19
CA ASP A 519 18.39 3.89 -30.96
C ASP A 519 19.08 2.54 -30.73
N PRO A 520 19.74 2.33 -29.58
CA PRO A 520 20.44 1.08 -29.30
C PRO A 520 19.51 -0.15 -29.23
N GLN A 521 18.23 0.06 -29.00
CA GLN A 521 17.25 -1.01 -28.84
C GLN A 521 16.55 -1.40 -30.15
N VAL A 522 16.66 -0.54 -31.17
CA VAL A 522 16.03 -0.77 -32.49
C VAL A 522 17.10 -1.11 -33.51
N SER A 523 16.90 -2.21 -34.21
CA SER A 523 17.82 -2.59 -35.31
C SER A 523 17.83 -1.52 -36.40
N ASP A 524 19.03 -1.09 -36.80
CA ASP A 524 19.26 -0.08 -37.85
C ASP A 524 18.63 -0.54 -39.18
N GLN A 525 17.49 0.06 -39.52
CA GLN A 525 16.90 -0.12 -40.85
C GLN A 525 17.59 0.82 -41.86
N PRO A 526 17.76 0.42 -43.09
CA PRO A 526 18.34 1.27 -44.12
C PRO A 526 17.37 2.39 -44.50
N LEU A 527 17.51 3.53 -43.82
CA LEU A 527 16.73 4.75 -44.07
C LEU A 527 17.47 5.59 -45.10
N THR A 528 16.82 5.93 -46.23
CA THR A 528 17.41 6.81 -47.25
C THR A 528 16.76 8.18 -47.25
N THR A 529 15.44 8.23 -47.14
CA THR A 529 14.65 9.46 -47.22
C THR A 529 13.38 9.33 -46.42
N SER A 530 12.95 10.41 -45.78
CA SER A 530 11.61 10.50 -45.13
C SER A 530 10.86 11.69 -45.73
N THR A 531 9.58 11.50 -46.03
CA THR A 531 8.72 12.54 -46.61
C THR A 531 7.61 12.91 -45.62
N PHE A 532 7.54 14.19 -45.31
CA PHE A 532 6.56 14.73 -44.37
C PHE A 532 5.56 15.65 -45.09
N LEU A 533 4.28 15.58 -44.72
CA LEU A 533 3.27 16.52 -45.19
C LEU A 533 3.16 17.70 -44.24
N LEU A 534 3.32 18.89 -44.78
CA LEU A 534 3.21 20.13 -44.03
C LEU A 534 2.08 20.98 -44.62
N THR A 535 1.41 21.75 -43.74
CA THR A 535 0.48 22.80 -44.17
C THR A 535 1.13 24.16 -43.93
N ALA A 536 1.32 24.93 -44.98
CA ALA A 536 1.81 26.30 -44.91
C ALA A 536 0.85 27.21 -45.68
N ALA A 537 0.38 28.29 -45.06
CA ALA A 537 -0.58 29.25 -45.68
C ALA A 537 -1.82 28.60 -46.31
N GLY A 538 -2.36 27.53 -45.69
CA GLY A 538 -3.53 26.81 -46.16
C GLY A 538 -3.30 25.85 -47.35
N ARG A 539 -2.05 25.68 -47.78
CA ARG A 539 -1.65 24.71 -48.81
C ARG A 539 -0.84 23.57 -48.20
N GLN A 540 -1.11 22.35 -48.66
CA GLN A 540 -0.32 21.21 -48.29
C GLN A 540 0.95 21.14 -49.18
N THR A 541 2.11 21.01 -48.59
CA THR A 541 3.41 20.85 -49.23
C THR A 541 4.12 19.62 -48.67
N SER A 542 4.86 18.90 -49.46
CA SER A 542 5.70 17.80 -49.02
C SER A 542 7.12 18.28 -48.74
N LEU A 543 7.62 17.94 -47.56
CA LEU A 543 9.04 18.13 -47.18
C LEU A 543 9.74 16.78 -47.30
N LYS A 544 10.69 16.69 -48.20
CA LYS A 544 11.54 15.52 -48.36
C LYS A 544 12.85 15.77 -47.61
N VAL A 545 13.17 14.89 -46.66
CA VAL A 545 14.36 14.97 -45.83
C VAL A 545 15.24 13.77 -46.16
N GLU A 546 16.45 14.03 -46.64
CA GLU A 546 17.46 13.01 -46.84
C GLU A 546 18.10 12.63 -45.50
N VAL A 547 18.29 11.33 -45.28
CA VAL A 547 18.85 10.81 -44.03
C VAL A 547 20.37 10.98 -44.05
N PRO A 548 20.95 11.82 -43.17
CA PRO A 548 22.38 12.04 -43.16
C PRO A 548 23.12 10.82 -42.58
N ARG A 549 24.42 10.72 -42.86
CA ARG A 549 25.31 9.70 -42.30
C ARG A 549 25.71 10.00 -40.84
N ALA A 550 25.62 11.28 -40.42
CA ALA A 550 25.95 11.69 -39.05
C ALA A 550 24.86 11.20 -38.10
N THR A 551 25.24 10.38 -37.14
CA THR A 551 24.35 9.78 -36.16
C THR A 551 24.55 10.40 -34.78
N VAL A 552 23.44 10.55 -34.04
CA VAL A 552 23.42 10.92 -32.62
C VAL A 552 22.62 9.86 -31.88
N LEU A 553 23.08 9.49 -30.71
CA LEU A 553 22.37 8.55 -29.86
C LEU A 553 21.02 9.14 -29.42
N PHE A 554 19.95 8.33 -29.50
CA PHE A 554 18.64 8.64 -28.98
C PHE A 554 18.26 7.61 -27.93
N ASP A 555 18.21 8.03 -26.68
CA ASP A 555 17.85 7.23 -25.52
C ASP A 555 16.71 7.89 -24.69
N GLY A 556 15.83 8.62 -25.42
CA GLY A 556 14.85 9.51 -24.82
C GLY A 556 13.49 8.88 -24.58
N PHE A 557 12.85 8.26 -25.57
CA PHE A 557 11.47 7.81 -25.47
C PHE A 557 11.36 6.31 -25.19
N ASP A 558 10.32 5.91 -24.47
CA ASP A 558 9.96 4.51 -24.35
C ASP A 558 9.52 3.99 -25.73
N VAL A 559 10.29 3.06 -26.27
CA VAL A 559 10.13 2.50 -27.63
C VAL A 559 8.83 1.67 -27.74
N THR A 560 8.26 1.21 -26.64
CA THR A 560 7.06 0.35 -26.66
C THR A 560 5.79 1.10 -27.01
N ASN A 561 5.71 2.39 -26.67
CA ASN A 561 4.49 3.19 -26.82
C ASN A 561 4.58 4.31 -27.86
N MET A 562 5.78 4.70 -28.30
CA MET A 562 5.97 5.68 -29.36
C MET A 562 6.97 5.17 -30.40
N PRO A 563 6.71 5.38 -31.70
CA PRO A 563 7.68 5.07 -32.72
C PRO A 563 8.93 5.95 -32.50
N SER A 564 10.07 5.32 -32.27
CA SER A 564 11.35 6.01 -32.08
C SER A 564 11.64 6.94 -33.25
N PRO A 565 11.87 8.24 -33.02
CA PRO A 565 12.21 9.15 -34.14
C PRO A 565 13.58 8.76 -34.76
N GLY A 566 13.60 8.60 -36.04
CA GLY A 566 14.86 8.27 -36.76
C GLY A 566 15.65 9.48 -37.21
N LEU A 567 15.07 10.69 -37.13
CA LEU A 567 15.68 11.94 -37.56
C LEU A 567 15.53 13.03 -36.50
N LEU A 568 16.57 13.83 -36.32
CA LEU A 568 16.51 15.13 -35.65
C LEU A 568 16.50 16.21 -36.71
N VAL A 569 15.43 16.98 -36.79
CA VAL A 569 15.25 18.07 -37.76
C VAL A 569 15.23 19.41 -37.00
N PRO A 570 16.14 20.32 -37.24
CA PRO A 570 16.11 21.60 -36.57
C PRO A 570 14.90 22.44 -37.03
N PRO A 571 14.27 23.24 -36.16
CA PRO A 571 13.15 24.10 -36.56
C PRO A 571 13.43 25.02 -37.72
N SER A 572 14.69 25.41 -37.93
CA SER A 572 15.17 26.23 -39.07
C SER A 572 15.08 25.54 -40.41
N ALA A 573 15.02 24.21 -40.47
CA ALA A 573 14.84 23.45 -41.71
C ALA A 573 13.37 23.36 -42.16
N LEU A 574 12.43 23.79 -41.31
CA LEU A 574 11.01 23.84 -41.68
C LEU A 574 10.70 25.19 -42.37
N PRO A 575 9.77 25.19 -43.38
CA PRO A 575 9.27 26.42 -43.94
C PRO A 575 8.61 27.30 -42.85
N ALA A 576 8.73 28.61 -42.98
CA ALA A 576 8.15 29.54 -42.01
C ALA A 576 6.65 29.31 -41.86
N HIS A 577 6.20 29.20 -40.61
CA HIS A 577 4.81 28.91 -40.22
C HIS A 577 4.21 27.57 -40.73
N ALA A 578 5.08 26.66 -41.21
CA ALA A 578 4.61 25.34 -41.62
C ALA A 578 4.25 24.48 -40.38
N LYS A 579 3.12 23.77 -40.50
CA LYS A 579 2.66 22.82 -39.47
C LYS A 579 2.59 21.44 -40.08
N PRO A 580 3.07 20.38 -39.41
CA PRO A 580 2.88 19.02 -39.93
C PRO A 580 1.39 18.68 -39.94
N VAL A 581 0.98 17.96 -41.00
CA VAL A 581 -0.40 17.45 -41.13
C VAL A 581 -0.62 16.32 -40.13
N SER A 582 0.39 15.46 -39.98
CA SER A 582 0.43 14.40 -38.97
C SER A 582 1.65 14.63 -38.07
N GLY A 583 1.39 14.82 -36.80
CA GLY A 583 2.44 15.07 -35.81
C GLY A 583 1.91 14.96 -34.38
N ARG A 584 2.83 14.68 -33.47
CA ARG A 584 2.58 14.55 -32.04
C ARG A 584 3.39 15.58 -31.26
N LEU A 585 2.71 16.29 -30.36
CA LEU A 585 3.38 17.13 -29.38
C LEU A 585 3.80 16.22 -28.22
N VAL A 586 5.08 16.15 -27.95
CA VAL A 586 5.66 15.40 -26.84
C VAL A 586 6.04 16.38 -25.73
N LEU A 587 5.59 16.12 -24.52
CA LEU A 587 5.93 16.83 -23.30
C LEU A 587 6.71 15.87 -22.42
N ALA A 588 7.83 16.32 -21.84
CA ALA A 588 8.64 15.52 -20.93
C ALA A 588 8.71 16.19 -19.56
N GLY A 589 8.62 15.39 -18.51
CA GLY A 589 8.62 15.86 -17.12
C GLY A 589 9.19 14.84 -16.14
N ALA A 590 9.08 15.12 -14.87
CA ALA A 590 9.52 14.23 -13.81
C ALA A 590 8.66 12.95 -13.79
N SER A 591 9.29 11.82 -13.48
CA SER A 591 8.68 10.49 -13.45
C SER A 591 8.15 10.06 -12.07
N ASP A 592 8.10 10.96 -11.07
CA ASP A 592 7.46 10.63 -9.81
C ASP A 592 5.92 10.64 -9.93
N PRO A 593 5.20 9.73 -9.26
CA PRO A 593 3.76 9.57 -9.43
C PRO A 593 2.93 10.82 -9.11
N ALA A 594 3.40 11.69 -8.21
CA ALA A 594 2.69 12.92 -7.85
C ALA A 594 2.80 13.96 -8.98
N SER A 595 3.99 14.12 -9.55
CA SER A 595 4.23 14.98 -10.71
C SER A 595 3.48 14.49 -11.95
N VAL A 596 3.52 13.19 -12.23
CA VAL A 596 2.78 12.58 -13.35
C VAL A 596 1.28 12.88 -13.23
N ARG A 597 0.70 12.67 -12.06
CA ARG A 597 -0.70 12.95 -11.78
C ARG A 597 -1.05 14.43 -11.99
N ALA A 598 -0.21 15.32 -11.47
CA ALA A 598 -0.42 16.75 -11.59
C ALA A 598 -0.34 17.25 -13.05
N VAL A 599 0.57 16.71 -13.85
CA VAL A 599 0.71 17.05 -15.27
C VAL A 599 -0.48 16.51 -16.07
N LEU A 600 -0.88 15.25 -15.89
CA LEU A 600 -2.03 14.65 -16.56
C LEU A 600 -3.33 15.43 -16.25
N ASP A 601 -3.56 15.79 -15.00
CA ASP A 601 -4.76 16.55 -14.60
C ASP A 601 -4.78 17.95 -15.27
N ARG A 602 -3.63 18.60 -15.43
CA ARG A 602 -3.53 19.87 -16.16
C ARG A 602 -3.70 19.71 -17.65
N ILE A 603 -3.15 18.65 -18.25
CA ILE A 603 -3.39 18.32 -19.66
C ILE A 603 -4.90 18.14 -19.90
N GLY A 604 -5.57 17.34 -19.06
CA GLY A 604 -7.01 17.14 -19.13
C GLY A 604 -7.81 18.43 -18.99
N ALA A 605 -7.42 19.35 -18.11
CA ALA A 605 -8.04 20.65 -17.94
C ALA A 605 -7.85 21.61 -19.13
N ILE A 606 -6.68 21.56 -19.80
CA ILE A 606 -6.39 22.40 -20.97
C ILE A 606 -7.01 21.84 -22.24
N ALA A 607 -6.91 20.53 -22.44
CA ALA A 607 -7.32 19.83 -23.66
C ALA A 607 -8.12 18.57 -23.32
N PRO A 608 -9.37 18.69 -22.85
CA PRO A 608 -10.16 17.58 -22.32
C PRO A 608 -10.51 16.51 -23.37
N THR A 609 -10.40 16.84 -24.67
CA THR A 609 -10.66 15.93 -25.79
C THR A 609 -9.39 15.43 -26.48
N ALA A 610 -8.21 15.81 -25.95
CA ALA A 610 -6.95 15.34 -26.50
C ALA A 610 -6.74 13.87 -26.14
N ASP A 611 -6.23 13.14 -27.13
CA ASP A 611 -5.74 11.78 -26.95
C ASP A 611 -4.33 11.89 -26.38
N VAL A 612 -4.17 11.51 -25.13
CA VAL A 612 -2.90 11.58 -24.41
C VAL A 612 -2.36 10.16 -24.25
N ASP A 613 -1.18 9.93 -24.74
CA ASP A 613 -0.48 8.65 -24.61
C ASP A 613 0.73 8.86 -23.69
N PRO A 614 0.63 8.44 -22.40
CA PRO A 614 1.74 8.57 -21.47
C PRO A 614 2.74 7.43 -21.67
N ALA A 615 4.02 7.77 -21.90
CA ALA A 615 5.14 6.84 -21.93
C ALA A 615 5.92 6.93 -20.60
N GLY A 616 6.27 5.78 -20.05
CA GLY A 616 6.76 5.61 -18.70
C GLY A 616 5.65 5.06 -17.79
N ILE A 617 5.25 5.78 -16.76
CA ILE A 617 4.11 5.38 -15.92
C ILE A 617 2.81 5.60 -16.70
N ASN A 618 2.14 4.51 -17.07
CA ASN A 618 0.83 4.55 -17.68
C ASN A 618 -0.28 4.80 -16.61
N ILE A 619 -1.51 5.04 -17.06
CA ILE A 619 -2.64 5.36 -16.17
C ILE A 619 -2.96 4.19 -15.20
N ASP A 620 -2.86 2.96 -15.67
CA ASP A 620 -3.14 1.78 -14.85
C ASP A 620 -2.04 1.57 -13.81
N GLY A 621 -0.76 1.72 -14.18
CA GLY A 621 0.36 1.72 -13.23
C GLY A 621 0.26 2.85 -12.20
N LEU A 622 -0.13 4.06 -12.60
CA LEU A 622 -0.35 5.17 -11.68
C LEU A 622 -1.47 4.88 -10.67
N ARG A 623 -2.54 4.22 -11.12
CA ARG A 623 -3.64 3.76 -10.26
C ARG A 623 -3.15 2.68 -9.29
N GLN A 624 -2.43 1.67 -9.79
CA GLN A 624 -1.87 0.57 -9.00
C GLN A 624 -0.96 1.09 -7.89
N ILE A 625 0.00 1.96 -8.20
CA ILE A 625 0.88 2.61 -7.21
C ILE A 625 0.05 3.33 -6.15
N THR A 626 -0.97 4.10 -6.57
CA THR A 626 -1.82 4.85 -5.64
C THR A 626 -2.59 3.93 -4.69
N VAL A 627 -3.11 2.80 -5.19
CA VAL A 627 -3.81 1.79 -4.39
C VAL A 627 -2.85 1.15 -3.38
N ILE A 628 -1.66 0.75 -3.82
CA ILE A 628 -0.63 0.13 -2.96
C ILE A 628 -0.20 1.10 -1.87
N GLU A 629 0.14 2.36 -2.22
CA GLU A 629 0.49 3.41 -1.25
C GLU A 629 -0.61 3.61 -0.21
N THR A 630 -1.86 3.66 -0.64
CA THR A 630 -3.02 3.87 0.22
C THR A 630 -3.24 2.69 1.17
N LEU A 631 -3.18 1.45 0.67
CA LEU A 631 -3.36 0.25 1.49
C LEU A 631 -2.22 0.08 2.50
N LEU A 632 -0.98 0.34 2.11
CA LEU A 632 0.17 0.29 3.02
C LEU A 632 0.08 1.40 4.08
N ALA A 633 -0.28 2.63 3.69
CA ALA A 633 -0.51 3.72 4.64
C ALA A 633 -1.63 3.37 5.64
N LEU A 634 -2.73 2.80 5.17
CA LEU A 634 -3.82 2.30 6.03
C LEU A 634 -3.33 1.23 6.99
N GLY A 635 -2.56 0.25 6.51
CA GLY A 635 -1.94 -0.80 7.33
C GLY A 635 -1.00 -0.22 8.39
N MET A 636 -0.16 0.75 8.03
CA MET A 636 0.74 1.43 8.97
C MET A 636 -0.04 2.20 10.04
N VAL A 637 -1.10 2.93 9.66
CA VAL A 637 -1.96 3.66 10.61
C VAL A 637 -2.65 2.68 11.56
N MET A 638 -3.20 1.58 11.05
CA MET A 638 -3.81 0.54 11.89
C MET A 638 -2.81 -0.10 12.85
N GLY A 639 -1.62 -0.46 12.36
CA GLY A 639 -0.53 -0.98 13.17
C GLY A 639 -0.10 -0.01 14.27
N LEU A 640 -0.02 1.30 13.93
CA LEU A 640 0.29 2.36 14.90
C LEU A 640 -0.79 2.49 15.97
N VAL A 641 -2.06 2.50 15.59
CA VAL A 641 -3.19 2.57 16.52
C VAL A 641 -3.18 1.39 17.49
N ILE A 642 -2.98 0.17 16.97
CA ILE A 642 -2.87 -1.05 17.79
C ILE A 642 -1.63 -0.98 18.70
N GLY A 643 -0.48 -0.56 18.17
CA GLY A 643 0.77 -0.43 18.92
C GLY A 643 0.67 0.60 20.05
N VAL A 644 0.09 1.77 19.77
CA VAL A 644 -0.17 2.81 20.78
C VAL A 644 -1.18 2.34 21.82
N ALA A 645 -2.25 1.66 21.41
CA ALA A 645 -3.23 1.09 22.33
C ALA A 645 -2.57 0.04 23.27
N ALA A 646 -1.75 -0.86 22.72
CA ALA A 646 -0.98 -1.83 23.49
C ALA A 646 -0.05 -1.15 24.50
N PHE A 647 0.62 -0.08 24.07
CA PHE A 647 1.51 0.72 24.91
C PHE A 647 0.73 1.37 26.05
N LEU A 648 -0.36 2.09 25.77
CA LEU A 648 -1.18 2.78 26.78
C LEU A 648 -1.77 1.81 27.81
N VAL A 649 -2.31 0.68 27.35
CA VAL A 649 -2.83 -0.38 28.22
C VAL A 649 -1.73 -0.92 29.13
N SER A 650 -0.56 -1.20 28.60
CA SER A 650 0.57 -1.75 29.36
C SER A 650 1.14 -0.75 30.37
N VAL A 651 1.23 0.55 29.99
CA VAL A 651 1.67 1.62 30.90
C VAL A 651 0.69 1.82 32.03
N THR A 652 -0.62 1.81 31.73
CA THR A 652 -1.68 1.98 32.74
C THR A 652 -1.69 0.81 33.73
N ASP A 653 -1.54 -0.43 33.27
CA ASP A 653 -1.46 -1.61 34.11
C ASP A 653 -0.26 -1.52 35.09
N ARG A 654 0.89 -1.14 34.59
CA ARG A 654 2.08 -0.92 35.43
C ARG A 654 1.90 0.19 36.45
N ALA A 655 1.22 1.28 36.05
CA ALA A 655 0.96 2.38 36.95
C ALA A 655 0.17 1.90 38.16
N VAL A 656 -0.84 1.10 37.93
CA VAL A 656 -1.70 0.54 39.00
C VAL A 656 -0.93 -0.46 39.86
N GLU A 657 -0.17 -1.37 39.25
CA GLU A 657 0.61 -2.38 40.00
C GLU A 657 1.72 -1.78 40.88
N ARG A 658 2.30 -0.65 40.45
CA ARG A 658 3.48 -0.05 41.12
C ARG A 658 3.15 1.03 42.13
N ARG A 659 1.89 1.46 42.25
CA ARG A 659 1.48 2.47 43.23
C ARG A 659 2.00 2.21 44.63
N PRO A 660 1.87 0.98 45.21
CA PRO A 660 2.36 0.73 46.59
C PRO A 660 3.87 0.93 46.72
N GLN A 661 4.64 0.48 45.74
CA GLN A 661 6.11 0.58 45.76
C GLN A 661 6.60 2.03 45.64
N VAL A 662 5.95 2.83 44.76
CA VAL A 662 6.27 4.26 44.60
C VAL A 662 5.92 5.02 45.87
N THR A 663 4.78 4.70 46.51
CA THR A 663 4.38 5.30 47.77
C THR A 663 5.37 4.97 48.90
N ALA A 664 5.81 3.70 49.00
CA ALA A 664 6.80 3.29 50.01
C ALA A 664 8.13 4.03 49.81
N LEU A 665 8.65 4.13 48.56
CA LEU A 665 9.90 4.86 48.26
C LEU A 665 9.77 6.38 48.51
N SER A 666 8.57 6.96 48.25
CA SER A 666 8.36 8.38 48.55
C SER A 666 8.31 8.68 50.05
N LEU A 667 7.80 7.75 50.85
CA LEU A 667 7.82 7.82 52.32
C LEU A 667 9.24 7.71 52.86
N LEU A 668 10.16 6.99 52.21
CA LEU A 668 11.57 6.90 52.51
C LEU A 668 12.37 8.16 52.04
N GLY A 669 11.71 9.20 51.52
CA GLY A 669 12.30 10.47 51.12
C GLY A 669 12.82 10.51 49.68
N ALA A 670 12.51 9.54 48.83
CA ALA A 670 12.96 9.57 47.43
C ALA A 670 12.28 10.75 46.65
N ARG A 671 13.10 11.59 46.02
CA ARG A 671 12.62 12.73 45.23
C ARG A 671 11.79 12.27 44.02
N ALA A 672 10.66 12.89 43.78
CA ALA A 672 9.76 12.57 42.65
C ALA A 672 10.50 12.63 41.29
N ARG A 673 11.47 13.56 41.13
CA ARG A 673 12.29 13.68 39.91
C ARG A 673 13.15 12.43 39.70
N THR A 674 13.76 11.89 40.74
CA THR A 674 14.58 10.66 40.68
C THR A 674 13.70 9.45 40.31
N LEU A 675 12.53 9.32 40.92
CA LEU A 675 11.60 8.23 40.62
C LEU A 675 11.09 8.28 39.17
N ARG A 676 10.81 9.49 38.66
CA ARG A 676 10.45 9.67 37.24
C ARG A 676 11.59 9.26 36.33
N LEU A 677 12.81 9.72 36.62
CA LEU A 677 13.99 9.39 35.81
C LEU A 677 14.25 7.87 35.77
N VAL A 678 14.14 7.19 36.92
CA VAL A 678 14.23 5.72 37.00
C VAL A 678 13.20 5.03 36.12
N GLN A 679 11.94 5.49 36.15
CA GLN A 679 10.89 4.89 35.32
C GLN A 679 11.08 5.17 33.82
N CYS A 680 11.45 6.39 33.47
CA CYS A 680 11.76 6.72 32.07
C CYS A 680 12.93 5.90 31.54
N THR A 681 14.07 5.86 32.22
CA THR A 681 15.26 5.11 31.78
C THR A 681 15.02 3.61 31.71
N GLN A 682 14.17 3.08 32.60
CA GLN A 682 13.77 1.67 32.60
C GLN A 682 13.07 1.23 31.31
N VAL A 683 12.28 2.13 30.69
CA VAL A 683 11.53 1.85 29.44
C VAL A 683 12.31 2.31 28.22
N LEU A 684 12.87 3.53 28.26
CA LEU A 684 13.49 4.17 27.09
C LEU A 684 14.73 3.46 26.58
N LEU A 685 15.63 3.00 27.47
CA LEU A 685 16.85 2.37 27.01
C LEU A 685 16.63 1.06 26.25
N PRO A 686 15.81 0.11 26.76
CA PRO A 686 15.50 -1.08 26.00
C PRO A 686 14.65 -0.78 24.74
N LEU A 687 13.80 0.25 24.78
CA LEU A 687 13.02 0.68 23.63
C LEU A 687 13.93 1.22 22.52
N ALA A 688 14.84 2.12 22.84
CA ALA A 688 15.79 2.68 21.88
C ALA A 688 16.62 1.57 21.21
N LEU A 689 17.17 0.62 22.02
CA LEU A 689 17.91 -0.51 21.49
C LEU A 689 17.04 -1.39 20.58
N GLY A 690 15.79 -1.65 21.00
CA GLY A 690 14.85 -2.43 20.21
C GLY A 690 14.47 -1.76 18.88
N LEU A 691 14.28 -0.46 18.89
CA LEU A 691 13.96 0.32 17.67
C LEU A 691 15.13 0.33 16.67
N VAL A 692 16.36 0.51 17.17
CA VAL A 692 17.56 0.42 16.30
C VAL A 692 17.69 -0.98 15.69
N LEU A 693 17.49 -2.03 16.49
CA LEU A 693 17.54 -3.39 15.99
C LEU A 693 16.40 -3.67 14.98
N ALA A 694 15.20 -3.12 15.22
CA ALA A 694 14.07 -3.23 14.31
C ALA A 694 14.34 -2.54 12.97
N LEU A 695 14.96 -1.36 13.00
CA LEU A 695 15.33 -0.64 11.79
C LEU A 695 16.36 -1.42 10.97
N VAL A 696 17.41 -1.93 11.62
CA VAL A 696 18.44 -2.72 10.93
C VAL A 696 17.88 -4.02 10.36
N ALA A 697 17.08 -4.75 11.17
CA ALA A 697 16.45 -5.98 10.72
C ALA A 697 15.40 -5.74 9.64
N GLY A 698 14.66 -4.61 9.72
CA GLY A 698 13.69 -4.20 8.72
C GLY A 698 14.35 -3.86 7.39
N LYS A 699 15.43 -3.08 7.42
CA LYS A 699 16.19 -2.75 6.20
C LYS A 699 16.86 -3.98 5.57
N ALA A 700 17.34 -4.93 6.36
CA ALA A 700 17.83 -6.19 5.83
C ALA A 700 16.71 -7.00 5.15
N ALA A 701 15.53 -7.08 5.77
CA ALA A 701 14.37 -7.77 5.21
C ALA A 701 13.85 -7.11 3.93
N GLU A 702 13.80 -5.78 3.90
CA GLU A 702 13.50 -4.96 2.74
C GLU A 702 14.47 -5.21 1.59
N SER A 703 15.79 -5.20 1.87
CA SER A 703 16.82 -5.44 0.85
C SER A 703 16.75 -6.85 0.26
N ALA A 704 16.49 -7.87 1.11
CA ALA A 704 16.30 -9.24 0.61
C ALA A 704 15.07 -9.33 -0.32
N TYR A 705 14.02 -8.62 0.01
CA TYR A 705 12.81 -8.54 -0.77
C TYR A 705 13.07 -7.87 -2.14
N LEU A 706 13.71 -6.68 -2.16
CA LEU A 706 14.07 -5.95 -3.37
C LEU A 706 14.92 -6.81 -4.33
N ILE A 707 15.96 -7.49 -3.81
CA ILE A 707 16.83 -8.34 -4.63
C ILE A 707 16.04 -9.48 -5.28
N THR A 708 15.17 -10.14 -4.51
CA THR A 708 14.39 -11.27 -5.05
C THR A 708 13.30 -10.84 -6.03
N GLY A 709 12.86 -9.57 -5.99
CA GLY A 709 11.96 -8.95 -6.95
C GLY A 709 12.65 -8.44 -8.23
N GLY A 710 13.98 -8.57 -8.33
CA GLY A 710 14.75 -8.07 -9.48
C GLY A 710 15.23 -6.62 -9.32
N GLY A 711 15.01 -5.99 -8.17
CA GLY A 711 15.53 -4.67 -7.84
C GLY A 711 16.93 -4.70 -7.25
N GLU A 712 17.50 -3.51 -7.03
CA GLU A 712 18.81 -3.33 -6.42
C GLU A 712 18.68 -2.91 -4.95
N ILE A 713 19.73 -3.16 -4.15
CA ILE A 713 19.80 -2.63 -2.78
C ILE A 713 19.85 -1.11 -2.86
N PHE A 714 18.83 -0.48 -2.30
CA PHE A 714 18.64 0.95 -2.38
C PHE A 714 18.62 1.59 -1.00
N TRP A 715 19.38 2.68 -0.83
CA TRP A 715 19.27 3.55 0.32
C TRP A 715 18.22 4.62 0.06
N ASP A 716 17.04 4.43 0.61
CA ASP A 716 15.97 5.45 0.51
C ASP A 716 16.29 6.67 1.38
N GLY A 717 16.78 7.73 0.72
CA GLY A 717 17.12 9.00 1.36
C GLY A 717 15.93 9.74 1.97
N ALA A 718 14.69 9.44 1.54
CA ALA A 718 13.48 10.05 2.09
C ALA A 718 12.83 9.20 3.19
N GLY A 719 12.73 7.91 3.00
CA GLY A 719 12.01 7.01 3.89
C GLY A 719 12.78 6.64 5.16
N VAL A 720 14.12 6.47 5.08
CA VAL A 720 14.91 6.22 6.31
C VAL A 720 14.82 7.37 7.31
N PRO A 721 14.94 8.65 6.93
CA PRO A 721 14.69 9.77 7.84
C PRO A 721 13.27 9.78 8.41
N LEU A 722 12.26 9.40 7.63
CA LEU A 722 10.87 9.29 8.10
C LEU A 722 10.73 8.22 9.18
N LEU A 723 11.33 7.04 8.98
CA LEU A 723 11.36 5.98 9.99
C LEU A 723 12.08 6.41 11.26
N VAL A 724 13.21 7.11 11.14
CA VAL A 724 13.96 7.66 12.29
C VAL A 724 13.11 8.71 13.02
N ALA A 725 12.40 9.59 12.31
CA ALA A 725 11.48 10.55 12.90
C ALA A 725 10.30 9.86 13.62
N ALA A 726 9.75 8.79 13.02
CA ALA A 726 8.73 7.97 13.66
C ALA A 726 9.27 7.30 14.95
N MET A 727 10.49 6.77 14.93
CA MET A 727 11.16 6.22 16.12
C MET A 727 11.33 7.29 17.22
N ALA A 728 11.75 8.49 16.87
CA ALA A 728 11.85 9.61 17.81
C ALA A 728 10.49 9.97 18.39
N GLY A 729 9.44 10.02 17.56
CA GLY A 729 8.05 10.22 17.99
C GLY A 729 7.58 9.16 18.99
N VAL A 730 7.87 7.90 18.73
CA VAL A 730 7.59 6.77 19.64
C VAL A 730 8.33 6.93 20.98
N LEU A 731 9.60 7.34 20.97
CA LEU A 731 10.36 7.60 22.20
C LEU A 731 9.76 8.76 23.01
N VAL A 732 9.34 9.85 22.33
CA VAL A 732 8.66 10.97 22.96
C VAL A 732 7.34 10.54 23.58
N LEU A 733 6.53 9.78 22.84
CA LEU A 733 5.24 9.25 23.31
C LEU A 733 5.44 8.32 24.52
N ALA A 734 6.48 7.50 24.52
CA ALA A 734 6.86 6.65 25.64
C ALA A 734 7.26 7.48 26.88
N THR A 735 7.99 8.60 26.71
CA THR A 735 8.35 9.49 27.82
C THR A 735 7.14 10.21 28.41
N VAL A 736 6.30 10.78 27.55
CA VAL A 736 5.08 11.51 27.96
C VAL A 736 4.11 10.56 28.63
N GLY A 737 3.91 9.33 28.11
CA GLY A 737 3.02 8.32 28.69
C GLY A 737 3.46 7.84 30.09
N THR A 738 4.77 7.87 30.38
CA THR A 738 5.29 7.48 31.70
C THR A 738 5.27 8.61 32.73
N TRP A 739 5.11 9.87 32.30
CA TRP A 739 5.18 11.06 33.17
C TRP A 739 4.09 11.15 34.26
N PRO A 740 2.78 10.92 33.98
CA PRO A 740 1.73 11.11 34.98
C PRO A 740 1.72 10.07 36.12
N LEU A 741 2.56 9.04 36.05
CA LEU A 741 2.58 7.94 37.00
C LEU A 741 3.14 8.29 38.37
N VAL A 742 3.90 9.40 38.52
CA VAL A 742 4.62 9.81 39.73
C VAL A 742 4.02 11.07 40.37
N GLY A 743 2.99 11.67 39.78
CA GLY A 743 2.51 13.02 40.18
C GLY A 743 1.21 13.07 41.01
N ARG A 744 0.54 11.97 41.33
CA ARG A 744 -0.74 11.97 42.07
C ARG A 744 -0.54 11.79 43.55
N ARG A 745 -1.36 12.50 44.36
CA ARG A 745 -1.39 12.55 45.82
C ARG A 745 -1.22 11.15 46.44
N ILE A 746 -0.40 11.11 47.49
CA ILE A 746 -0.25 9.94 48.38
C ILE A 746 -1.60 9.63 48.95
N ASP A 747 -2.12 8.43 48.70
CA ASP A 747 -3.40 7.96 49.23
C ASP A 747 -3.13 7.19 50.52
N PRO A 748 -3.53 7.73 51.71
CA PRO A 748 -3.23 7.10 52.98
C PRO A 748 -3.91 5.72 53.16
N GLU A 749 -4.98 5.45 52.41
CA GLU A 749 -5.68 4.15 52.49
C GLU A 749 -4.86 2.99 51.89
N LEU A 750 -3.90 3.29 50.99
CA LEU A 750 -3.02 2.26 50.40
C LEU A 750 -1.98 1.73 51.39
N ILE A 751 -1.71 2.45 52.50
CA ILE A 751 -0.76 2.09 53.54
C ILE A 751 -1.42 1.10 54.54
N ARG A 752 -2.74 1.12 54.69
CA ARG A 752 -3.50 0.29 55.63
C ARG A 752 -3.88 -1.11 55.11
N ARG A 753 -3.52 -1.44 53.87
CA ARG A 753 -3.96 -2.70 53.22
C ARG A 753 -2.91 -3.80 53.14
N ASP A 754 -1.83 -3.72 53.92
CA ASP A 754 -0.89 -4.85 54.09
C ASP A 754 -1.13 -5.62 55.37
#